data_9fabc88cdcb183cc04ca58ab10e9b35b
#
_entry.id   9fabc88cdcb183cc04ca58ab10e9b35b
#
_cell.length_a   1.000
_cell.length_b   1.000
_cell.length_c   1.000
_cell.angle_alpha   90.00
_cell.angle_beta   90.00
_cell.angle_gamma   90.00
#
_symmetry.space_group_name_H-M   'P 1'
#
loop_
_entity.id
_entity.type
_entity.pdbx_description
1 polymer ?
#
loop_
_entity_poly.entity_id
_entity_poly.type
_entity_poly.pdbx_seq_one_letter_code
_entity_poly.pdbx_strand_id
1 'polypeptide(L)'
;YFKGIPSRMGLLLDISPRILEKVLYFANYIVTDPGETPLTKNQILSEKEYRDYREKYEDDFQAGMGAEAVKKLLADVDLEALSAQLHAELKDASGQKKARIVKRLEVVDAFRISGNKPEWMIMDVLPILPPDLRPMVQLDGGRFATSDLNDLYRRVINRNNRLKRLMDLNAPDIIVRNEKRMLQEAVDALIDNGRRGRAVTGANNRALKSLSDFLKGKQGRFRQNLLGKRVDYSGRSVIVVGPELKIYQCGVPKEMAVELFRPFIMKKLVEDGTANNIKSAKKMVDKGTTEVWDALDVIIKDHPVMLNRAPTLHRLGIQAFEPVLVDGRALKLHPLNCTAFNADFDGDQMAIHVPLSAEAQAEARILMLSANNLLRPQDGGPVTVPTQDMVLGSYYLTMDRMGKDEIGAQTVWCEDAGDTNLTAQSIVDADEFLAANAALEKGQKPATFKPVHMYASEDEALMAYNDRAIGPHCPILVRRTLEVNGESYTRVVRGTPGQIIFNKNIPQDLGFVDRSDPEHICDYEITFTCGKKQLGQIVDRTINKHGFTVASEVLDAIKSTGYHNSTIAAITVSIADMTIPPKKYELVAASEQMVVDIENQYKMGFMTDHERYKQVVQVWEKTTDEVSTALQENLDRYNPIFMMADSGARGSMKQIRQLAGMRGLIANTAGKTIEIPIKANYREGLTALEYFISSRGARKGLADTALRTADSGYLTRRMVDVSQDVIIREQDCGVTHGIKVSRISENGQVIEKFSDRVRGRYLVGDVVDAETGEVLIPNTKMMMEDDAKLMETRAWVQKNPRQGDECSFDPAKDEYPTVMIRTVLTCKAHSGVCAKCYGMNLATQQPVGPGEAVGIIAAQSIGEPGTQLTMRTFHTG
;
A
#
# COMPACT_ATOMS: atom_id res chain seq x y z
N TYR A 1 22.23 -32.64 -4.53
CA TYR A 1 22.52 -32.12 -5.88
C TYR A 1 21.78 -32.87 -7.01
N PHE A 2 21.46 -34.14 -6.82
CA PHE A 2 20.74 -34.88 -7.87
C PHE A 2 19.25 -34.48 -7.98
N LYS A 3 18.62 -34.03 -6.93
CA LYS A 3 17.22 -33.53 -6.92
C LYS A 3 17.08 -32.03 -7.09
N GLY A 4 18.15 -31.30 -7.44
CA GLY A 4 18.03 -29.91 -7.89
C GLY A 4 17.22 -29.81 -9.20
N ILE A 5 16.65 -28.67 -9.48
CA ILE A 5 15.96 -28.44 -10.76
C ILE A 5 16.70 -27.30 -11.48
N PRO A 6 17.45 -27.59 -12.55
CA PRO A 6 17.79 -28.92 -13.11
C PRO A 6 18.83 -29.69 -12.25
N SER A 7 18.81 -31.04 -12.33
CA SER A 7 19.82 -31.89 -11.63
C SER A 7 21.22 -31.69 -12.20
N ARG A 8 22.12 -31.14 -11.41
CA ARG A 8 23.52 -30.88 -11.86
C ARG A 8 24.27 -32.18 -12.15
N MET A 9 24.13 -33.18 -11.28
CA MET A 9 24.73 -34.49 -11.51
C MET A 9 24.16 -35.17 -12.77
N GLY A 10 22.82 -35.11 -12.95
CA GLY A 10 22.15 -35.66 -14.10
C GLY A 10 22.57 -35.01 -15.41
N LEU A 11 22.81 -33.68 -15.42
CA LEU A 11 23.27 -32.94 -16.59
C LEU A 11 24.73 -33.25 -16.95
N LEU A 12 25.61 -33.41 -15.96
CA LEU A 12 27.01 -33.80 -16.19
C LEU A 12 27.15 -35.21 -16.76
N LEU A 13 26.50 -36.19 -16.14
CA LEU A 13 26.55 -37.58 -16.54
C LEU A 13 25.60 -37.97 -17.69
N ASP A 14 24.74 -37.03 -18.12
CA ASP A 14 23.68 -37.26 -19.10
C ASP A 14 22.67 -38.36 -18.70
N ILE A 15 22.38 -38.44 -17.41
CA ILE A 15 21.48 -39.43 -16.83
C ILE A 15 20.23 -38.76 -16.28
N SER A 16 19.08 -39.37 -16.48
CA SER A 16 17.84 -38.80 -15.92
C SER A 16 17.85 -38.87 -14.37
N PRO A 17 17.29 -37.87 -13.68
CA PRO A 17 17.25 -37.87 -12.21
C PRO A 17 16.54 -39.09 -11.58
N ARG A 18 15.53 -39.63 -12.25
CA ARG A 18 14.82 -40.84 -11.79
C ARG A 18 15.70 -42.09 -11.81
N ILE A 19 16.55 -42.17 -12.79
CA ILE A 19 17.48 -43.30 -12.94
C ILE A 19 18.63 -43.16 -11.95
N LEU A 20 19.19 -41.93 -11.83
CA LEU A 20 20.23 -41.65 -10.86
C LEU A 20 19.78 -41.91 -9.43
N GLU A 21 18.52 -41.65 -9.11
CA GLU A 21 17.92 -41.96 -7.82
C GLU A 21 17.96 -43.48 -7.54
N LYS A 22 17.63 -44.33 -8.51
CA LYS A 22 17.67 -45.80 -8.36
C LYS A 22 19.09 -46.29 -8.08
N VAL A 23 20.09 -45.72 -8.71
CA VAL A 23 21.50 -46.06 -8.48
C VAL A 23 21.95 -45.62 -7.08
N LEU A 24 21.67 -44.38 -6.68
CA LEU A 24 22.10 -43.82 -5.41
C LEU A 24 21.47 -44.55 -4.20
N TYR A 25 20.27 -45.09 -4.36
CA TYR A 25 19.56 -45.80 -3.31
C TYR A 25 19.62 -47.34 -3.46
N PHE A 26 20.66 -47.83 -4.12
CA PHE A 26 20.98 -49.26 -4.20
C PHE A 26 19.88 -50.16 -4.80
N ALA A 27 19.13 -49.60 -5.77
CA ALA A 27 18.12 -50.37 -6.51
C ALA A 27 18.68 -50.98 -7.80
N ASN A 28 19.59 -50.26 -8.51
CA ASN A 28 20.18 -50.66 -9.77
C ASN A 28 21.70 -50.45 -9.76
N TYR A 29 22.39 -51.25 -10.58
CA TYR A 29 23.84 -51.06 -10.86
C TYR A 29 24.05 -50.04 -11.99
N ILE A 30 25.18 -49.38 -11.95
CA ILE A 30 25.66 -48.49 -13.04
C ILE A 30 27.04 -48.96 -13.46
N VAL A 31 27.30 -49.05 -14.76
CA VAL A 31 28.60 -49.42 -15.31
C VAL A 31 29.54 -48.26 -15.15
N THR A 32 30.61 -48.45 -14.40
CA THR A 32 31.68 -47.47 -14.22
C THR A 32 32.78 -47.59 -15.26
N ASP A 33 33.16 -48.83 -15.57
CA ASP A 33 34.13 -49.17 -16.61
C ASP A 33 33.59 -50.30 -17.44
N PRO A 34 33.38 -50.17 -18.76
CA PRO A 34 32.84 -51.21 -19.63
C PRO A 34 33.89 -52.27 -20.00
N GLY A 35 35.20 -52.02 -19.85
CA GLY A 35 36.25 -52.94 -20.30
C GLY A 35 36.11 -53.35 -21.79
N GLU A 36 36.40 -54.63 -22.10
CA GLU A 36 36.26 -55.19 -23.44
C GLU A 36 34.85 -55.81 -23.68
N THR A 37 33.84 -55.43 -22.88
CA THR A 37 32.46 -55.93 -22.96
C THR A 37 31.56 -55.06 -23.86
N PRO A 38 30.45 -55.59 -24.38
CA PRO A 38 29.51 -54.81 -25.22
C PRO A 38 28.72 -53.79 -24.43
N LEU A 39 29.04 -53.58 -23.16
CA LEU A 39 28.39 -52.62 -22.27
C LEU A 39 28.90 -51.18 -22.59
N THR A 40 28.05 -50.21 -22.33
CA THR A 40 28.42 -48.80 -22.49
C THR A 40 28.62 -48.12 -21.12
N LYS A 41 29.50 -47.18 -21.02
CA LYS A 41 29.71 -46.37 -19.82
C LYS A 41 28.39 -45.68 -19.44
N ASN A 42 28.05 -45.61 -18.18
CA ASN A 42 26.79 -45.10 -17.64
C ASN A 42 25.54 -45.95 -17.92
N GLN A 43 25.70 -47.16 -18.48
CA GLN A 43 24.60 -48.11 -18.66
C GLN A 43 24.10 -48.61 -17.32
N ILE A 44 22.80 -48.78 -17.23
CA ILE A 44 22.14 -49.19 -15.99
C ILE A 44 21.77 -50.65 -16.15
N LEU A 45 22.10 -51.42 -15.15
CA LEU A 45 21.81 -52.86 -15.07
C LEU A 45 20.88 -53.15 -13.89
N SER A 46 19.89 -54.00 -14.11
CA SER A 46 19.12 -54.61 -13.04
C SER A 46 19.96 -55.64 -12.31
N GLU A 47 19.55 -56.08 -11.13
CA GLU A 47 20.30 -57.07 -10.37
C GLU A 47 20.42 -58.41 -11.13
N LYS A 48 19.38 -58.77 -11.92
CA LYS A 48 19.40 -59.94 -12.76
C LYS A 48 20.42 -59.82 -13.91
N GLU A 49 20.32 -58.72 -14.64
CA GLU A 49 21.26 -58.44 -15.76
C GLU A 49 22.72 -58.37 -15.28
N TYR A 50 22.96 -57.75 -14.09
CA TYR A 50 24.30 -57.68 -13.52
C TYR A 50 24.86 -59.10 -13.21
N ARG A 51 24.05 -60.02 -12.68
CA ARG A 51 24.46 -61.40 -12.43
C ARG A 51 24.73 -62.13 -13.76
N ASP A 52 23.83 -62.02 -14.73
CA ASP A 52 23.96 -62.62 -16.05
C ASP A 52 25.24 -62.17 -16.78
N TYR A 53 25.56 -60.84 -16.72
CA TYR A 53 26.78 -60.32 -17.31
C TYR A 53 28.03 -60.70 -16.51
N ARG A 54 27.97 -60.77 -15.16
CA ARG A 54 29.09 -61.19 -14.33
C ARG A 54 29.43 -62.70 -14.54
N GLU A 55 28.43 -63.52 -14.75
CA GLU A 55 28.66 -64.94 -15.08
C GLU A 55 29.27 -65.11 -16.47
N LYS A 56 29.01 -64.18 -17.39
CA LYS A 56 29.47 -64.26 -18.77
C LYS A 56 30.86 -63.64 -19.01
N TYR A 57 31.20 -62.53 -18.31
CA TYR A 57 32.40 -61.73 -18.54
C TYR A 57 33.28 -61.61 -17.31
N GLU A 58 32.96 -62.31 -16.20
CA GLU A 58 33.68 -62.33 -14.93
C GLU A 58 34.06 -60.89 -14.43
N ASP A 59 35.35 -60.54 -14.40
CA ASP A 59 35.88 -59.25 -13.90
C ASP A 59 36.29 -58.29 -15.04
N ASP A 60 35.92 -58.54 -16.30
CA ASP A 60 36.24 -57.66 -17.46
C ASP A 60 35.51 -56.31 -17.46
N PHE A 61 34.51 -56.14 -16.61
CA PHE A 61 33.83 -54.88 -16.46
C PHE A 61 33.64 -54.52 -14.97
N GLN A 62 33.57 -53.24 -14.70
CA GLN A 62 33.24 -52.74 -13.36
C GLN A 62 31.88 -52.05 -13.35
N ALA A 63 31.04 -52.49 -12.46
CA ALA A 63 29.77 -51.87 -12.16
C ALA A 63 29.58 -51.73 -10.66
N GLY A 64 28.97 -50.62 -10.22
CA GLY A 64 28.79 -50.35 -8.80
C GLY A 64 27.41 -49.80 -8.50
N MET A 65 27.11 -49.68 -7.24
CA MET A 65 25.88 -49.07 -6.71
C MET A 65 26.21 -47.92 -5.77
N GLY A 66 25.26 -47.02 -5.58
CA GLY A 66 25.32 -45.98 -4.59
C GLY A 66 26.21 -44.77 -4.98
N ALA A 67 26.48 -43.93 -4.00
CA ALA A 67 27.23 -42.71 -4.20
C ALA A 67 28.70 -42.95 -4.59
N GLU A 68 29.28 -44.06 -4.16
CA GLU A 68 30.66 -44.44 -4.50
C GLU A 68 30.87 -44.64 -6.01
N ALA A 69 29.94 -45.33 -6.66
CA ALA A 69 29.97 -45.55 -8.10
C ALA A 69 29.78 -44.24 -8.86
N VAL A 70 28.85 -43.41 -8.42
CA VAL A 70 28.61 -42.08 -9.01
C VAL A 70 29.82 -41.15 -8.84
N LYS A 71 30.52 -41.23 -7.71
CA LYS A 71 31.75 -40.46 -7.48
C LYS A 71 32.84 -40.82 -8.47
N LYS A 72 33.06 -42.12 -8.71
CA LYS A 72 34.03 -42.61 -9.72
C LYS A 72 33.68 -42.04 -11.10
N LEU A 73 32.41 -42.11 -11.51
CA LEU A 73 31.96 -41.59 -12.79
C LEU A 73 32.18 -40.09 -12.90
N LEU A 74 31.93 -39.33 -11.81
CA LEU A 74 32.13 -37.87 -11.79
C LEU A 74 33.62 -37.50 -11.82
N ALA A 75 34.50 -38.31 -11.23
CA ALA A 75 35.94 -38.07 -11.27
C ALA A 75 36.51 -38.28 -12.67
N ASP A 76 35.93 -39.17 -13.46
CA ASP A 76 36.36 -39.48 -14.83
C ASP A 76 35.87 -38.48 -15.86
N VAL A 77 35.09 -37.46 -15.49
CA VAL A 77 34.58 -36.45 -16.42
C VAL A 77 35.66 -35.40 -16.70
N ASP A 78 36.10 -35.35 -17.95
CA ASP A 78 36.93 -34.25 -18.45
C ASP A 78 36.03 -33.07 -18.87
N LEU A 79 36.10 -32.01 -18.09
CA LEU A 79 35.24 -30.82 -18.29
C LEU A 79 35.61 -30.06 -19.56
N GLU A 80 36.92 -30.03 -19.96
CA GLU A 80 37.34 -29.32 -21.14
C GLU A 80 36.91 -30.02 -22.43
N ALA A 81 37.13 -31.30 -22.51
CA ALA A 81 36.73 -32.14 -23.64
C ALA A 81 35.20 -32.14 -23.79
N LEU A 82 34.47 -32.26 -22.68
CA LEU A 82 33.00 -32.22 -22.68
C LEU A 82 32.44 -30.85 -23.10
N SER A 83 33.05 -29.75 -22.66
CA SER A 83 32.66 -28.40 -23.11
C SER A 83 32.88 -28.22 -24.62
N ALA A 84 34.04 -28.63 -25.14
CA ALA A 84 34.32 -28.56 -26.57
C ALA A 84 33.34 -29.40 -27.40
N GLN A 85 33.03 -30.62 -26.95
CA GLN A 85 32.05 -31.49 -27.60
C GLN A 85 30.64 -30.83 -27.61
N LEU A 86 30.17 -30.31 -26.50
CA LEU A 86 28.86 -29.67 -26.40
C LEU A 86 28.75 -28.39 -27.23
N HIS A 87 29.83 -27.62 -27.36
CA HIS A 87 29.89 -26.47 -28.27
C HIS A 87 29.81 -26.87 -29.72
N ALA A 88 30.43 -28.01 -30.12
CA ALA A 88 30.30 -28.54 -31.48
C ALA A 88 28.88 -29.01 -31.76
N GLU A 89 28.30 -29.79 -30.85
CA GLU A 89 26.91 -30.27 -30.97
C GLU A 89 25.86 -29.13 -30.99
N LEU A 90 26.15 -28.01 -30.32
CA LEU A 90 25.25 -26.86 -30.30
C LEU A 90 25.04 -26.23 -31.67
N LYS A 91 26.06 -26.31 -32.58
CA LYS A 91 25.98 -25.73 -33.94
C LYS A 91 24.95 -26.46 -34.77
N ASP A 92 24.81 -27.78 -34.60
CA ASP A 92 23.98 -28.65 -35.42
C ASP A 92 22.59 -28.96 -34.77
N ALA A 93 22.40 -28.52 -33.52
CA ALA A 93 21.19 -28.82 -32.76
C ALA A 93 20.06 -27.80 -32.94
N SER A 94 18.82 -28.28 -33.02
CA SER A 94 17.61 -27.44 -33.07
C SER A 94 16.55 -27.85 -32.05
N GLY A 95 15.62 -26.95 -31.74
CA GLY A 95 14.46 -27.22 -30.87
C GLY A 95 14.80 -27.66 -29.44
N GLN A 96 14.16 -28.71 -28.97
CA GLN A 96 14.33 -29.21 -27.60
C GLN A 96 15.72 -29.74 -27.30
N LYS A 97 16.40 -30.34 -28.35
CA LYS A 97 17.76 -30.82 -28.20
C LYS A 97 18.73 -29.67 -27.94
N LYS A 98 18.56 -28.54 -28.62
CA LYS A 98 19.34 -27.31 -28.36
C LYS A 98 19.16 -26.81 -26.93
N ALA A 99 17.93 -26.74 -26.46
CA ALA A 99 17.66 -26.29 -25.09
C ALA A 99 18.29 -27.19 -24.01
N ARG A 100 18.34 -28.53 -24.25
CA ARG A 100 18.99 -29.47 -23.33
C ARG A 100 20.51 -29.29 -23.35
N ILE A 101 21.13 -29.13 -24.54
CA ILE A 101 22.56 -28.91 -24.69
C ILE A 101 22.98 -27.59 -24.00
N VAL A 102 22.19 -26.50 -24.18
CA VAL A 102 22.49 -25.21 -23.53
C VAL A 102 22.49 -25.33 -22.00
N LYS A 103 21.49 -25.99 -21.43
CA LYS A 103 21.43 -26.23 -19.97
C LYS A 103 22.60 -27.08 -19.46
N ARG A 104 23.01 -28.04 -20.27
CA ARG A 104 24.12 -28.92 -19.94
C ARG A 104 25.46 -28.18 -20.01
N LEU A 105 25.63 -27.36 -21.06
CA LEU A 105 26.82 -26.53 -21.25
C LEU A 105 26.97 -25.48 -20.14
N GLU A 106 25.86 -24.84 -19.73
CA GLU A 106 25.83 -23.89 -18.61
C GLU A 106 26.44 -24.50 -17.31
N VAL A 107 26.07 -25.76 -17.00
CA VAL A 107 26.59 -26.45 -15.81
C VAL A 107 28.06 -26.81 -16.00
N VAL A 108 28.46 -27.33 -17.17
CA VAL A 108 29.84 -27.72 -17.46
C VAL A 108 30.76 -26.49 -17.41
N ASP A 109 30.38 -25.39 -18.03
CA ASP A 109 31.18 -24.17 -18.02
C ASP A 109 31.25 -23.53 -16.64
N ALA A 110 30.17 -23.62 -15.85
CA ALA A 110 30.20 -23.17 -14.47
C ALA A 110 31.24 -23.94 -13.62
N PHE A 111 31.34 -25.26 -13.79
CA PHE A 111 32.38 -26.05 -13.14
C PHE A 111 33.79 -25.72 -13.65
N ARG A 112 33.95 -25.57 -14.97
CA ARG A 112 35.23 -25.21 -15.60
C ARG A 112 35.74 -23.84 -15.12
N ILE A 113 34.91 -22.81 -15.16
CA ILE A 113 35.28 -21.44 -14.77
C ILE A 113 35.57 -21.35 -13.27
N SER A 114 34.81 -22.03 -12.44
CA SER A 114 34.99 -21.99 -10.97
C SER A 114 36.15 -22.81 -10.45
N GLY A 115 36.72 -23.73 -11.29
CA GLY A 115 37.77 -24.67 -10.87
C GLY A 115 37.27 -25.73 -9.89
N ASN A 116 35.99 -25.88 -9.67
CA ASN A 116 35.43 -26.93 -8.81
C ASN A 116 35.43 -28.28 -9.51
N LYS A 117 35.81 -29.33 -8.79
CA LYS A 117 35.81 -30.70 -9.32
C LYS A 117 34.38 -31.29 -9.19
N PRO A 118 33.87 -31.98 -10.21
CA PRO A 118 32.55 -32.62 -10.17
C PRO A 118 32.39 -33.64 -9.04
N GLU A 119 33.48 -34.38 -8.70
CA GLU A 119 33.50 -35.36 -7.61
C GLU A 119 33.16 -34.80 -6.24
N TRP A 120 33.34 -33.48 -6.03
CA TRP A 120 33.03 -32.80 -4.76
C TRP A 120 31.53 -32.68 -4.49
N MET A 121 30.67 -33.01 -5.44
CA MET A 121 29.23 -33.13 -5.21
C MET A 121 28.87 -34.34 -4.35
N ILE A 122 29.77 -35.29 -4.19
CA ILE A 122 29.63 -36.45 -3.28
C ILE A 122 30.45 -36.13 -2.03
N MET A 123 29.86 -36.24 -0.88
CA MET A 123 30.51 -36.00 0.42
C MET A 123 31.16 -37.28 0.95
N ASP A 124 32.43 -37.22 1.27
CA ASP A 124 33.17 -38.31 1.94
C ASP A 124 33.09 -38.20 3.47
N VAL A 125 33.08 -36.95 3.95
CA VAL A 125 33.08 -36.62 5.38
C VAL A 125 31.91 -35.70 5.66
N LEU A 126 31.11 -36.03 6.66
CA LEU A 126 30.01 -35.22 7.10
C LEU A 126 30.46 -34.28 8.23
N PRO A 127 30.41 -32.96 8.05
CA PRO A 127 30.74 -32.02 9.12
C PRO A 127 29.67 -32.01 10.20
N ILE A 128 30.12 -31.93 11.46
CA ILE A 128 29.24 -31.85 12.62
C ILE A 128 29.28 -30.41 13.15
N LEU A 129 28.10 -29.84 13.36
CA LEU A 129 28.00 -28.50 13.95
C LEU A 129 28.54 -28.49 15.40
N PRO A 130 29.15 -27.37 15.84
CA PRO A 130 29.54 -27.17 17.24
C PRO A 130 28.35 -27.32 18.20
N PRO A 131 28.57 -27.79 19.43
CA PRO A 131 27.52 -28.04 20.43
C PRO A 131 26.67 -26.79 20.74
N ASP A 132 27.26 -25.59 20.72
CA ASP A 132 26.57 -24.33 20.98
C ASP A 132 25.49 -24.00 19.96
N LEU A 133 25.63 -24.48 18.72
CA LEU A 133 24.64 -24.30 17.65
C LEU A 133 23.52 -25.36 17.67
N ARG A 134 23.68 -26.40 18.48
CA ARG A 134 22.69 -27.47 18.70
C ARG A 134 22.52 -27.78 20.19
N PRO A 135 22.08 -26.80 20.99
CA PRO A 135 22.14 -26.90 22.44
C PRO A 135 21.28 -28.01 23.01
N MET A 136 21.69 -28.53 24.14
CA MET A 136 20.94 -29.41 25.00
C MET A 136 20.87 -28.77 26.38
N VAL A 137 19.66 -28.34 26.79
CA VAL A 137 19.45 -27.57 28.02
C VAL A 137 18.63 -28.37 29.00
N GLN A 138 19.03 -28.39 30.25
CA GLN A 138 18.27 -29.00 31.32
C GLN A 138 17.13 -28.06 31.74
N LEU A 139 15.92 -28.58 31.76
CA LEU A 139 14.74 -27.89 32.24
C LEU A 139 14.52 -28.22 33.74
N ASP A 140 13.69 -27.39 34.38
CA ASP A 140 13.24 -27.65 35.73
C ASP A 140 12.54 -29.02 35.81
N GLY A 141 12.86 -29.80 36.85
CA GLY A 141 12.36 -31.18 36.97
C GLY A 141 13.20 -32.25 36.30
N GLY A 142 14.48 -31.97 35.96
CA GLY A 142 15.43 -32.98 35.45
C GLY A 142 15.20 -33.44 34.01
N ARG A 143 14.30 -32.80 33.26
CA ARG A 143 14.06 -33.06 31.84
C ARG A 143 15.04 -32.24 30.96
N PHE A 144 15.44 -32.80 29.82
CA PHE A 144 16.31 -32.15 28.88
C PHE A 144 15.51 -31.68 27.63
N ALA A 145 15.67 -30.42 27.24
CA ALA A 145 15.29 -29.93 25.94
C ALA A 145 16.50 -30.01 25.01
N THR A 146 16.36 -30.67 23.88
CA THR A 146 17.43 -30.84 22.91
C THR A 146 17.02 -30.34 21.53
N SER A 147 17.99 -29.85 20.76
CA SER A 147 17.77 -29.51 19.35
C SER A 147 17.45 -30.79 18.55
N ASP A 148 16.55 -30.68 17.56
CA ASP A 148 16.23 -31.77 16.64
C ASP A 148 17.46 -32.29 15.87
N LEU A 149 18.47 -31.43 15.63
CA LEU A 149 19.72 -31.80 15.01
C LEU A 149 20.49 -32.88 15.79
N ASN A 150 20.45 -32.86 17.11
CA ASN A 150 21.10 -33.87 17.92
C ASN A 150 20.53 -35.27 17.67
N ASP A 151 19.23 -35.38 17.47
CA ASP A 151 18.60 -36.64 17.16
C ASP A 151 18.96 -37.14 15.74
N LEU A 152 18.98 -36.21 14.77
CA LEU A 152 19.38 -36.52 13.40
C LEU A 152 20.86 -36.93 13.31
N TYR A 153 21.79 -36.26 14.00
CA TYR A 153 23.19 -36.68 14.08
C TYR A 153 23.36 -38.02 14.77
N ARG A 154 22.65 -38.26 15.85
CA ARG A 154 22.68 -39.57 16.56
C ARG A 154 22.23 -40.69 15.64
N ARG A 155 21.20 -40.50 14.81
CA ARG A 155 20.74 -41.49 13.84
C ARG A 155 21.82 -41.78 12.80
N VAL A 156 22.48 -40.76 12.25
CA VAL A 156 23.59 -40.93 11.29
C VAL A 156 24.73 -41.71 11.93
N ILE A 157 25.18 -41.31 13.12
CA ILE A 157 26.31 -41.97 13.82
C ILE A 157 25.98 -43.44 14.14
N ASN A 158 24.79 -43.73 14.64
CA ASN A 158 24.37 -45.11 14.95
C ASN A 158 24.34 -45.99 13.69
N ARG A 159 23.82 -45.45 12.56
CA ARG A 159 23.83 -46.17 11.29
C ARG A 159 25.24 -46.40 10.76
N ASN A 160 26.09 -45.40 10.85
CA ASN A 160 27.51 -45.53 10.43
C ASN A 160 28.26 -46.56 11.27
N ASN A 161 28.12 -46.55 12.60
CA ASN A 161 28.75 -47.53 13.50
C ASN A 161 28.23 -48.96 13.26
N ARG A 162 26.94 -49.09 12.99
CA ARG A 162 26.35 -50.37 12.62
C ARG A 162 26.88 -50.88 11.30
N LEU A 163 26.97 -50.04 10.28
CA LEU A 163 27.54 -50.38 8.98
C LEU A 163 28.99 -50.87 9.15
N LYS A 164 29.79 -50.13 9.92
CA LYS A 164 31.18 -50.49 10.18
C LYS A 164 31.29 -51.91 10.80
N ARG A 165 30.50 -52.19 11.83
CA ARG A 165 30.45 -53.54 12.46
C ARG A 165 30.05 -54.63 11.47
N LEU A 166 29.07 -54.37 10.60
CA LEU A 166 28.64 -55.37 9.59
C LEU A 166 29.71 -55.63 8.55
N MET A 167 30.48 -54.61 8.18
CA MET A 167 31.62 -54.77 7.27
C MET A 167 32.77 -55.53 7.93
N ASP A 168 33.09 -55.26 9.20
CA ASP A 168 34.11 -55.96 9.97
C ASP A 168 33.78 -57.42 10.18
N LEU A 169 32.47 -57.74 10.25
CA LEU A 169 31.97 -59.14 10.40
C LEU A 169 31.77 -59.87 9.06
N ASN A 170 32.15 -59.27 7.94
CA ASN A 170 31.93 -59.77 6.59
C ASN A 170 30.47 -60.26 6.35
N ALA A 171 29.48 -59.47 6.80
CA ALA A 171 28.08 -59.79 6.65
C ALA A 171 27.66 -59.92 5.17
N PRO A 172 26.58 -60.68 4.85
CA PRO A 172 26.10 -60.81 3.49
C PRO A 172 25.82 -59.47 2.82
N ASP A 173 26.18 -59.35 1.54
CA ASP A 173 26.07 -58.10 0.76
C ASP A 173 24.67 -57.44 0.78
N ILE A 174 23.63 -58.24 0.84
CA ILE A 174 22.25 -57.73 0.91
C ILE A 174 22.03 -56.88 2.18
N ILE A 175 22.60 -57.34 3.31
CA ILE A 175 22.49 -56.64 4.59
C ILE A 175 23.32 -55.37 4.59
N VAL A 176 24.57 -55.48 4.07
CA VAL A 176 25.45 -54.32 3.95
C VAL A 176 24.87 -53.26 3.04
N ARG A 177 24.34 -53.62 1.88
CA ARG A 177 23.66 -52.73 0.94
C ARG A 177 22.45 -52.05 1.59
N ASN A 178 21.62 -52.77 2.32
CA ASN A 178 20.48 -52.20 3.02
C ASN A 178 20.90 -51.18 4.09
N GLU A 179 21.95 -51.46 4.84
CA GLU A 179 22.47 -50.53 5.85
C GLU A 179 23.14 -49.30 5.20
N LYS A 180 23.86 -49.44 4.07
CA LYS A 180 24.36 -48.33 3.25
C LYS A 180 23.21 -47.44 2.78
N ARG A 181 22.10 -48.02 2.30
CA ARG A 181 20.87 -47.30 1.92
C ARG A 181 20.27 -46.53 3.10
N MET A 182 20.16 -47.17 4.27
CA MET A 182 19.64 -46.55 5.49
C MET A 182 20.52 -45.41 5.99
N LEU A 183 21.85 -45.51 5.84
CA LEU A 183 22.80 -44.44 6.14
C LEU A 183 22.60 -43.25 5.19
N GLN A 184 22.43 -43.50 3.90
CA GLN A 184 22.14 -42.49 2.92
C GLN A 184 20.83 -41.75 3.25
N GLU A 185 19.79 -42.48 3.61
CA GLU A 185 18.51 -41.88 4.03
C GLU A 185 18.64 -41.08 5.33
N ALA A 186 19.45 -41.50 6.29
CA ALA A 186 19.71 -40.75 7.51
C ALA A 186 20.46 -39.41 7.22
N VAL A 187 21.44 -39.44 6.31
CA VAL A 187 22.15 -38.22 5.88
C VAL A 187 21.23 -37.28 5.10
N ASP A 188 20.37 -37.82 4.24
CA ASP A 188 19.36 -37.02 3.52
C ASP A 188 18.38 -36.36 4.49
N ALA A 189 17.93 -37.06 5.52
CA ALA A 189 17.05 -36.47 6.53
C ALA A 189 17.76 -35.38 7.37
N LEU A 190 19.05 -35.52 7.62
CA LEU A 190 19.83 -34.49 8.30
C LEU A 190 19.93 -33.21 7.47
N ILE A 191 20.14 -33.32 6.15
CA ILE A 191 20.32 -32.20 5.25
C ILE A 191 18.98 -31.56 4.92
N ASP A 192 17.98 -32.35 4.50
CA ASP A 192 16.65 -31.85 4.12
C ASP A 192 15.58 -32.90 4.40
N ASN A 193 15.00 -32.83 5.59
CA ASN A 193 14.02 -33.82 6.05
C ASN A 193 12.70 -33.69 5.30
N GLY A 194 12.17 -34.78 4.79
CA GLY A 194 10.91 -34.83 4.06
C GLY A 194 11.02 -34.58 2.54
N ARG A 195 12.21 -34.33 2.02
CA ARG A 195 12.43 -34.18 0.56
C ARG A 195 12.23 -35.48 -0.21
N ARG A 196 12.50 -36.64 0.44
CA ARG A 196 12.30 -37.95 -0.11
C ARG A 196 11.43 -38.81 0.82
N GLY A 197 10.24 -39.16 0.37
CA GLY A 197 9.31 -40.01 1.14
C GLY A 197 8.74 -39.29 2.38
N ARG A 198 8.43 -40.09 3.40
CA ARG A 198 7.91 -39.55 4.67
C ARG A 198 9.01 -38.89 5.47
N ALA A 199 8.72 -37.72 6.04
CA ALA A 199 9.64 -37.04 6.92
C ALA A 199 9.93 -37.92 8.17
N VAL A 200 11.17 -37.86 8.63
CA VAL A 200 11.55 -38.50 9.92
C VAL A 200 10.90 -37.69 11.05
N THR A 201 10.17 -38.36 11.91
CA THR A 201 9.41 -37.77 13.00
C THR A 201 10.05 -38.07 14.36
N GLY A 202 9.87 -37.14 15.28
CA GLY A 202 10.16 -37.27 16.69
C GLY A 202 8.94 -37.69 17.51
N ALA A 203 8.91 -37.35 18.80
CA ALA A 203 7.76 -37.53 19.66
C ALA A 203 6.52 -36.79 19.10
N ASN A 204 5.35 -37.39 19.29
CA ASN A 204 4.06 -36.86 18.83
C ASN A 204 3.93 -36.69 17.29
N ASN A 205 4.61 -37.52 16.50
CA ASN A 205 4.59 -37.48 15.04
C ASN A 205 5.00 -36.12 14.42
N ARG A 206 5.69 -35.26 15.17
CA ARG A 206 6.23 -34.02 14.66
C ARG A 206 7.45 -34.28 13.79
N ALA A 207 7.48 -33.73 12.56
CA ALA A 207 8.66 -33.79 11.70
C ALA A 207 9.85 -33.07 12.36
N LEU A 208 11.03 -33.71 12.35
CA LEU A 208 12.26 -33.12 12.90
C LEU A 208 12.77 -32.02 11.97
N LYS A 209 13.25 -30.94 12.55
CA LYS A 209 13.79 -29.80 11.84
C LYS A 209 15.21 -30.10 11.35
N SER A 210 15.40 -30.17 10.04
CA SER A 210 16.67 -30.43 9.39
C SER A 210 17.55 -29.17 9.21
N LEU A 211 18.80 -29.35 8.78
CA LEU A 211 19.70 -28.21 8.46
C LEU A 211 19.09 -27.24 7.43
N SER A 212 18.45 -27.78 6.40
CA SER A 212 17.76 -26.96 5.40
C SER A 212 16.61 -26.14 5.98
N ASP A 213 15.87 -26.68 6.94
CA ASP A 213 14.75 -26.01 7.60
C ASP A 213 15.21 -24.84 8.49
N PHE A 214 16.46 -24.85 8.96
CA PHE A 214 17.05 -23.71 9.67
C PHE A 214 17.33 -22.52 8.75
N LEU A 215 17.43 -22.74 7.44
CA LEU A 215 17.69 -21.69 6.45
C LEU A 215 16.42 -21.25 5.71
N LYS A 216 15.52 -22.20 5.44
CA LYS A 216 14.30 -22.02 4.64
C LYS A 216 13.15 -21.38 5.42
N GLY A 217 12.25 -20.74 4.68
CA GLY A 217 10.94 -20.32 5.18
C GLY A 217 10.97 -19.10 6.10
N LYS A 218 9.82 -18.82 6.70
CA LYS A 218 9.60 -17.65 7.57
C LYS A 218 10.40 -17.72 8.88
N GLN A 219 10.65 -18.93 9.36
CA GLN A 219 11.37 -19.19 10.62
C GLN A 219 12.84 -19.55 10.38
N GLY A 220 13.31 -19.47 9.13
CA GLY A 220 14.72 -19.71 8.78
C GLY A 220 15.61 -18.52 9.14
N ARG A 221 16.92 -18.77 9.21
CA ARG A 221 17.92 -17.75 9.57
C ARG A 221 17.87 -16.52 8.68
N PHE A 222 17.69 -16.68 7.37
CA PHE A 222 17.64 -15.56 6.44
C PHE A 222 16.50 -14.60 6.76
N ARG A 223 15.29 -15.11 6.96
CA ARG A 223 14.12 -14.25 7.17
C ARG A 223 13.92 -13.83 8.62
N GLN A 224 14.32 -14.63 9.59
CA GLN A 224 14.07 -14.36 11.01
C GLN A 224 15.20 -13.62 11.71
N ASN A 225 16.46 -13.83 11.30
CA ASN A 225 17.63 -13.31 12.03
C ASN A 225 18.55 -12.41 11.21
N LEU A 226 18.54 -12.50 9.85
CA LEU A 226 19.41 -11.72 8.99
C LEU A 226 18.71 -10.54 8.33
N LEU A 227 17.54 -10.75 7.71
CA LEU A 227 16.74 -9.68 7.10
C LEU A 227 16.02 -8.81 8.14
N GLY A 228 15.81 -9.31 9.34
CA GLY A 228 15.25 -8.59 10.46
C GLY A 228 15.77 -9.15 11.76
N LYS A 229 16.14 -8.27 12.71
CA LYS A 229 16.68 -8.63 14.02
C LYS A 229 15.84 -8.00 15.12
N ARG A 230 15.82 -8.62 16.29
CA ARG A 230 15.35 -7.96 17.51
C ARG A 230 16.37 -6.90 17.91
N VAL A 231 15.89 -5.72 18.23
CA VAL A 231 16.74 -4.57 18.58
C VAL A 231 16.43 -4.07 19.98
N ASP A 232 17.47 -3.54 20.64
CA ASP A 232 17.34 -2.83 21.91
C ASP A 232 16.81 -1.41 21.69
N TYR A 233 16.53 -0.67 22.74
CA TYR A 233 15.97 0.68 22.71
C TYR A 233 14.66 0.75 21.93
N SER A 234 13.83 -0.25 22.12
CA SER A 234 12.51 -0.35 21.52
C SER A 234 11.48 -0.78 22.54
N GLY A 235 10.26 -0.38 22.31
CA GLY A 235 9.12 -0.73 23.15
C GLY A 235 7.88 -0.93 22.30
N ARG A 236 6.81 -1.40 22.94
CA ARG A 236 5.51 -1.58 22.29
C ARG A 236 4.40 -1.27 23.27
N SER A 237 3.40 -0.51 22.84
CA SER A 237 2.21 -0.21 23.63
C SER A 237 0.99 -0.02 22.75
N VAL A 238 -0.17 -0.02 23.37
CA VAL A 238 -1.44 0.35 22.74
C VAL A 238 -1.41 1.83 22.40
N ILE A 239 -2.07 2.21 21.30
CA ILE A 239 -2.21 3.60 20.86
C ILE A 239 -3.57 4.17 21.25
N VAL A 240 -3.57 5.46 21.54
CA VAL A 240 -4.78 6.27 21.74
C VAL A 240 -4.66 7.58 20.96
N VAL A 241 -5.79 8.22 20.71
CA VAL A 241 -5.81 9.51 20.03
C VAL A 241 -5.19 10.61 20.89
N GLY A 242 -4.38 11.46 20.26
CA GLY A 242 -3.81 12.66 20.86
C GLY A 242 -4.19 13.90 20.05
N PRO A 243 -5.40 14.44 20.20
CA PRO A 243 -5.85 15.60 19.41
C PRO A 243 -5.10 16.89 19.73
N GLU A 244 -4.50 16.97 20.91
CA GLU A 244 -3.69 18.11 21.37
C GLU A 244 -2.30 18.18 20.72
N LEU A 245 -1.81 17.08 20.17
CA LEU A 245 -0.48 16.99 19.56
C LEU A 245 -0.41 17.76 18.24
N LYS A 246 0.78 18.24 17.90
CA LYS A 246 1.11 18.70 16.56
C LYS A 246 1.40 17.51 15.65
N ILE A 247 1.34 17.70 14.34
CA ILE A 247 1.48 16.61 13.35
C ILE A 247 2.83 15.88 13.46
N TYR A 248 3.88 16.59 13.86
CA TYR A 248 5.22 16.05 14.05
C TYR A 248 5.48 15.48 15.45
N GLN A 249 4.50 15.52 16.36
CA GLN A 249 4.63 15.08 17.75
C GLN A 249 3.95 13.74 17.99
N CYS A 250 4.48 12.98 18.94
CA CYS A 250 3.83 11.80 19.50
C CYS A 250 3.89 11.82 21.02
N GLY A 251 2.88 11.30 21.67
CA GLY A 251 2.84 11.17 23.14
C GLY A 251 3.48 9.86 23.57
N VAL A 252 4.53 9.94 24.38
CA VAL A 252 5.21 8.76 24.95
C VAL A 252 4.91 8.70 26.45
N PRO A 253 4.44 7.55 26.98
CA PRO A 253 4.25 7.35 28.40
C PRO A 253 5.54 7.60 29.18
N LYS A 254 5.43 8.34 30.29
CA LYS A 254 6.59 8.68 31.13
C LYS A 254 7.39 7.47 31.59
N GLU A 255 6.70 6.42 32.04
CA GLU A 255 7.35 5.16 32.46
C GLU A 255 8.13 4.50 31.34
N MET A 256 7.58 4.48 30.11
CA MET A 256 8.23 3.94 28.93
C MET A 256 9.45 4.79 28.52
N ALA A 257 9.31 6.11 28.56
CA ALA A 257 10.39 7.04 28.22
C ALA A 257 11.61 6.87 29.14
N VAL A 258 11.40 6.72 30.44
CA VAL A 258 12.49 6.47 31.41
C VAL A 258 13.27 5.21 31.05
N GLU A 259 12.60 4.12 30.68
CA GLU A 259 13.29 2.88 30.32
C GLU A 259 14.00 2.98 28.95
N LEU A 260 13.38 3.59 27.95
CA LEU A 260 13.98 3.76 26.63
C LEU A 260 15.22 4.67 26.66
N PHE A 261 15.17 5.75 27.42
CA PHE A 261 16.25 6.73 27.53
C PHE A 261 17.16 6.51 28.75
N ARG A 262 17.04 5.38 29.42
CA ARG A 262 17.78 5.08 30.68
C ARG A 262 19.29 5.36 30.61
N PRO A 263 20.04 4.91 29.60
CA PRO A 263 21.47 5.22 29.50
C PRO A 263 21.76 6.71 29.31
N PHE A 264 20.91 7.40 28.53
CA PHE A 264 21.04 8.85 28.31
C PHE A 264 20.80 9.65 29.61
N ILE A 265 19.78 9.24 30.37
CA ILE A 265 19.47 9.86 31.69
C ILE A 265 20.64 9.65 32.66
N MET A 266 21.15 8.42 32.73
CA MET A 266 22.28 8.13 33.63
C MET A 266 23.53 8.94 33.27
N LYS A 267 23.81 9.08 31.95
CA LYS A 267 24.89 9.91 31.44
C LYS A 267 24.71 11.37 31.86
N LYS A 268 23.52 11.92 31.61
CA LYS A 268 23.19 13.32 31.94
C LYS A 268 23.28 13.61 33.43
N LEU A 269 22.77 12.73 34.29
CA LEU A 269 22.85 12.88 35.77
C LEU A 269 24.31 12.88 36.29
N VAL A 270 25.19 12.15 35.63
CA VAL A 270 26.62 12.14 35.98
C VAL A 270 27.31 13.41 35.47
N GLU A 271 27.01 13.86 34.24
CA GLU A 271 27.54 15.09 33.63
C GLU A 271 27.12 16.34 34.43
N ASP A 272 25.87 16.41 34.86
CA ASP A 272 25.35 17.52 35.68
C ASP A 272 25.80 17.47 37.14
N GLY A 273 26.58 16.45 37.53
CA GLY A 273 27.12 16.29 38.91
C GLY A 273 26.11 15.87 39.95
N THR A 274 24.88 15.60 39.57
CA THR A 274 23.80 15.15 40.48
C THR A 274 24.07 13.73 41.04
N ALA A 275 24.72 12.92 40.23
CA ALA A 275 25.14 11.58 40.60
C ALA A 275 26.69 11.46 40.54
N ASN A 276 27.31 10.95 41.61
CA ASN A 276 28.76 10.81 41.67
C ASN A 276 29.32 9.71 40.79
N ASN A 277 28.51 8.73 40.41
CA ASN A 277 28.89 7.63 39.54
C ASN A 277 27.67 6.94 38.90
N ILE A 278 27.91 6.10 37.91
CA ILE A 278 26.85 5.36 37.18
C ILE A 278 26.00 4.51 38.14
N LYS A 279 26.58 3.93 39.19
CA LYS A 279 25.85 3.11 40.15
C LYS A 279 24.85 3.94 40.99
N SER A 280 25.22 5.19 41.33
CA SER A 280 24.33 6.14 42.01
C SER A 280 23.24 6.61 41.06
N ALA A 281 23.60 6.97 39.81
CA ALA A 281 22.64 7.36 38.80
C ALA A 281 21.58 6.25 38.53
N LYS A 282 22.01 4.99 38.42
CA LYS A 282 21.09 3.85 38.29
C LYS A 282 20.10 3.76 39.45
N LYS A 283 20.57 3.92 40.71
CA LYS A 283 19.69 3.91 41.92
C LYS A 283 18.70 5.07 41.92
N MET A 284 19.10 6.24 41.39
CA MET A 284 18.19 7.39 41.25
C MET A 284 17.12 7.13 40.22
N VAL A 285 17.49 6.57 39.07
CA VAL A 285 16.53 6.19 38.03
C VAL A 285 15.55 5.13 38.54
N ASP A 286 16.04 4.10 39.25
CA ASP A 286 15.20 3.04 39.82
C ASP A 286 14.21 3.58 40.90
N LYS A 287 14.56 4.69 41.58
CA LYS A 287 13.70 5.36 42.55
C LYS A 287 12.75 6.38 41.93
N GLY A 288 13.01 6.86 40.72
CA GLY A 288 12.21 7.86 40.03
C GLY A 288 12.23 9.23 40.70
N THR A 289 13.42 9.73 41.10
CA THR A 289 13.57 11.04 41.76
C THR A 289 13.23 12.18 40.79
N THR A 290 12.97 13.39 41.33
CA THR A 290 12.59 14.58 40.55
C THR A 290 13.64 14.94 39.50
N GLU A 291 14.93 14.82 39.85
CA GLU A 291 16.05 15.13 38.99
C GLU A 291 16.13 14.21 37.72
N VAL A 292 15.55 13.00 37.86
CA VAL A 292 15.45 12.07 36.71
C VAL A 292 14.44 12.59 35.68
N TRP A 293 13.34 13.15 36.15
CA TRP A 293 12.31 13.72 35.27
C TRP A 293 12.82 15.00 34.58
N ASP A 294 13.55 15.86 35.32
CA ASP A 294 14.14 17.06 34.73
C ASP A 294 15.18 16.70 33.66
N ALA A 295 16.06 15.73 33.93
CA ALA A 295 17.02 15.22 32.98
C ALA A 295 16.33 14.61 31.76
N LEU A 296 15.26 13.86 31.94
CA LEU A 296 14.47 13.26 30.87
C LEU A 296 13.85 14.33 29.95
N ASP A 297 13.27 15.39 30.55
CA ASP A 297 12.66 16.48 29.78
C ASP A 297 13.67 17.19 28.88
N VAL A 298 14.89 17.38 29.35
CA VAL A 298 15.98 17.96 28.56
C VAL A 298 16.42 17.05 27.43
N ILE A 299 16.52 15.74 27.67
CA ILE A 299 16.99 14.76 26.68
C ILE A 299 15.98 14.59 25.55
N ILE A 300 14.69 14.58 25.87
CA ILE A 300 13.61 14.33 24.93
C ILE A 300 13.45 15.45 23.90
N LYS A 301 13.70 16.71 24.29
CA LYS A 301 13.43 17.90 23.44
C LYS A 301 14.00 17.80 22.04
N ASP A 302 15.19 17.23 21.86
CA ASP A 302 15.88 17.17 20.58
C ASP A 302 16.17 15.75 20.08
N HIS A 303 15.54 14.75 20.69
CA HIS A 303 15.76 13.36 20.33
C HIS A 303 14.53 12.75 19.64
N PRO A 304 14.52 12.65 18.31
CA PRO A 304 13.38 12.07 17.59
C PRO A 304 13.24 10.57 17.91
N VAL A 305 12.02 10.09 17.94
CA VAL A 305 11.69 8.67 18.04
C VAL A 305 10.95 8.20 16.80
N MET A 306 11.06 6.93 16.46
CA MET A 306 10.34 6.34 15.34
C MET A 306 9.19 5.49 15.84
N LEU A 307 8.01 5.64 15.24
CA LEU A 307 6.85 4.80 15.45
C LEU A 307 6.63 3.89 14.24
N ASN A 308 6.26 2.65 14.52
CA ASN A 308 5.93 1.66 13.51
C ASN A 308 4.67 0.88 13.87
N ARG A 309 3.79 0.65 12.91
CA ARG A 309 2.65 -0.26 13.04
C ARG A 309 2.80 -1.44 12.08
N ALA A 310 2.63 -2.65 12.59
CA ALA A 310 2.53 -3.86 11.77
C ALA A 310 1.06 -4.07 11.31
N PRO A 311 0.83 -4.47 10.05
CA PRO A 311 1.82 -4.74 9.00
C PRO A 311 2.34 -3.45 8.34
N THR A 312 3.65 -3.38 8.11
CA THR A 312 4.27 -2.26 7.39
C THR A 312 4.14 -2.50 5.89
N LEU A 313 3.14 -1.91 5.26
CA LEU A 313 2.82 -2.15 3.85
C LEU A 313 3.64 -1.27 2.91
N HIS A 314 3.99 -0.06 3.35
CA HIS A 314 4.75 0.93 2.60
C HIS A 314 5.65 1.74 3.54
N ARG A 315 6.52 2.57 3.00
CA ARG A 315 7.53 3.32 3.77
C ARG A 315 6.93 4.25 4.82
N LEU A 316 5.70 4.76 4.62
CA LEU A 316 5.01 5.62 5.60
C LEU A 316 4.51 4.86 6.84
N GLY A 317 4.60 3.54 6.85
CA GLY A 317 4.34 2.72 8.04
C GLY A 317 5.41 2.83 9.13
N ILE A 318 6.52 3.54 8.86
CA ILE A 318 7.55 3.92 9.83
C ILE A 318 7.79 5.42 9.65
N GLN A 319 7.52 6.21 10.68
CA GLN A 319 7.74 7.65 10.68
C GLN A 319 8.40 8.10 11.98
N ALA A 320 9.18 9.18 11.90
CA ALA A 320 9.80 9.81 13.04
C ALA A 320 8.89 10.91 13.60
N PHE A 321 8.95 11.07 14.91
CA PHE A 321 8.19 12.07 15.67
C PHE A 321 9.07 12.68 16.76
N GLU A 322 8.73 13.89 17.16
CA GLU A 322 9.26 14.49 18.39
C GLU A 322 8.43 13.98 19.58
N PRO A 323 9.05 13.31 20.57
CA PRO A 323 8.33 12.77 21.70
C PRO A 323 7.90 13.86 22.67
N VAL A 324 6.68 13.74 23.19
CA VAL A 324 6.12 14.54 24.27
C VAL A 324 5.72 13.58 25.39
N LEU A 325 6.11 13.91 26.63
CA LEU A 325 5.75 13.09 27.78
C LEU A 325 4.26 13.20 28.07
N VAL A 326 3.62 12.06 28.26
CA VAL A 326 2.20 11.97 28.57
C VAL A 326 1.98 11.04 29.77
N ASP A 327 0.94 11.32 30.53
CA ASP A 327 0.50 10.43 31.59
C ASP A 327 -0.25 9.22 31.03
N GLY A 328 -0.25 8.12 31.79
CA GLY A 328 -0.87 6.87 31.38
C GLY A 328 0.16 5.87 30.83
N ARG A 329 -0.33 4.82 30.16
CA ARG A 329 0.50 3.72 29.64
C ARG A 329 0.37 3.52 28.12
N ALA A 330 -0.45 4.32 27.46
CA ALA A 330 -0.68 4.25 26.02
C ALA A 330 0.09 5.33 25.28
N LEU A 331 0.59 4.99 24.08
CA LEU A 331 1.17 5.95 23.17
C LEU A 331 0.06 6.83 22.59
N LYS A 332 0.27 8.15 22.54
CA LYS A 332 -0.64 9.06 21.85
C LYS A 332 -0.19 9.33 20.44
N LEU A 333 -1.10 9.12 19.49
CA LEU A 333 -0.86 9.34 18.07
C LEU A 333 -1.72 10.48 17.55
N HIS A 334 -1.14 11.34 16.74
CA HIS A 334 -1.87 12.41 16.07
C HIS A 334 -2.91 11.83 15.09
N PRO A 335 -4.17 12.29 15.13
CA PRO A 335 -5.25 11.68 14.35
C PRO A 335 -5.03 11.70 12.83
N LEU A 336 -4.37 12.71 12.27
CA LEU A 336 -4.08 12.78 10.83
C LEU A 336 -3.08 11.71 10.37
N ASN A 337 -2.21 11.23 11.25
CA ASN A 337 -1.22 10.20 10.92
C ASN A 337 -1.82 8.79 10.90
N CYS A 338 -3.02 8.58 11.40
CA CYS A 338 -3.70 7.28 11.38
C CYS A 338 -3.86 6.72 9.96
N THR A 339 -4.08 7.57 8.97
CA THR A 339 -4.22 7.16 7.57
C THR A 339 -2.91 6.55 7.03
N ALA A 340 -1.76 7.17 7.32
CA ALA A 340 -0.45 6.69 6.88
C ALA A 340 -0.10 5.33 7.49
N PHE A 341 -0.41 5.12 8.78
CA PHE A 341 -0.19 3.86 9.49
C PHE A 341 -1.31 2.83 9.25
N ASN A 342 -2.41 3.23 8.62
CA ASN A 342 -3.65 2.44 8.59
C ASN A 342 -4.05 1.96 9.99
N ALA A 343 -3.94 2.87 11.00
CA ALA A 343 -4.19 2.60 12.39
C ALA A 343 -5.57 3.09 12.82
N ASP A 344 -6.18 2.35 13.75
CA ASP A 344 -7.37 2.77 14.49
C ASP A 344 -7.16 2.56 15.99
N PHE A 345 -8.08 3.03 16.79
CA PHE A 345 -7.95 3.03 18.24
C PHE A 345 -8.83 1.96 18.92
N ASP A 346 -9.02 0.84 18.23
CA ASP A 346 -9.80 -0.31 18.72
C ASP A 346 -9.00 -1.32 19.56
N GLY A 347 -7.73 -1.00 19.87
CA GLY A 347 -6.79 -1.85 20.59
C GLY A 347 -5.49 -2.08 19.81
N ASP A 348 -5.29 -1.38 18.73
CA ASP A 348 -4.04 -1.42 17.96
C ASP A 348 -2.84 -1.07 18.83
N GLN A 349 -1.72 -1.73 18.54
CA GLN A 349 -0.43 -1.49 19.16
C GLN A 349 0.57 -0.97 18.13
N MET A 350 1.45 -0.09 18.59
CA MET A 350 2.59 0.40 17.80
C MET A 350 3.90 0.18 18.55
N ALA A 351 4.95 -0.07 17.77
CA ALA A 351 6.31 -0.14 18.26
C ALA A 351 6.95 1.25 18.24
N ILE A 352 7.76 1.55 19.25
CA ILE A 352 8.59 2.75 19.34
C ILE A 352 10.06 2.36 19.32
N HIS A 353 10.87 3.12 18.56
CA HIS A 353 12.31 2.91 18.45
C HIS A 353 13.06 4.23 18.66
N VAL A 354 14.19 4.15 19.35
CA VAL A 354 15.04 5.32 19.62
C VAL A 354 16.30 5.24 18.78
N PRO A 355 16.53 6.17 17.84
CA PRO A 355 17.82 6.29 17.12
C PRO A 355 18.93 6.67 18.10
N LEU A 356 20.09 6.02 17.99
CA LEU A 356 21.18 6.20 18.97
C LEU A 356 22.25 7.17 18.50
N SER A 357 22.72 7.03 17.26
CA SER A 357 23.80 7.87 16.72
C SER A 357 23.28 9.23 16.24
N ALA A 358 24.17 10.22 16.17
CA ALA A 358 23.85 11.54 15.66
C ALA A 358 23.40 11.49 14.19
N GLU A 359 24.02 10.64 13.38
CA GLU A 359 23.67 10.42 11.98
C GLU A 359 22.26 9.83 11.85
N ALA A 360 21.94 8.82 12.68
CA ALA A 360 20.60 8.20 12.67
C ALA A 360 19.53 9.20 13.11
N GLN A 361 19.82 10.06 14.10
CA GLN A 361 18.92 11.12 14.54
C GLN A 361 18.72 12.18 13.45
N ALA A 362 19.78 12.56 12.74
CA ALA A 362 19.70 13.48 11.62
C ALA A 362 18.85 12.92 10.47
N GLU A 363 19.06 11.66 10.09
CA GLU A 363 18.24 10.99 9.09
C GLU A 363 16.77 10.89 9.53
N ALA A 364 16.52 10.54 10.78
CA ALA A 364 15.15 10.49 11.33
C ALA A 364 14.46 11.85 11.25
N ARG A 365 15.17 12.92 11.56
CA ARG A 365 14.64 14.29 11.55
C ARG A 365 14.43 14.86 10.14
N ILE A 366 15.36 14.62 9.23
CA ILE A 366 15.32 15.21 7.88
C ILE A 366 14.45 14.38 6.94
N LEU A 367 14.62 13.05 6.94
CA LEU A 367 13.99 12.17 5.95
C LEU A 367 12.68 11.55 6.46
N MET A 368 12.59 11.19 7.74
CA MET A 368 11.52 10.37 8.28
C MET A 368 10.49 11.14 9.10
N LEU A 369 10.72 12.40 9.40
CA LEU A 369 9.79 13.19 10.20
C LEU A 369 8.40 13.23 9.52
N SER A 370 7.35 13.06 10.30
CA SER A 370 5.97 13.04 9.81
C SER A 370 5.59 14.29 9.01
N ALA A 371 6.06 15.48 9.44
CA ALA A 371 5.81 16.73 8.73
C ALA A 371 6.41 16.77 7.30
N ASN A 372 7.48 16.04 7.05
CA ASN A 372 8.14 15.97 5.74
C ASN A 372 7.57 14.86 4.83
N ASN A 373 6.67 14.02 5.35
CA ASN A 373 6.10 12.87 4.65
C ASN A 373 4.58 12.99 4.52
N LEU A 374 4.10 14.16 4.08
CA LEU A 374 2.68 14.44 3.90
C LEU A 374 2.11 13.87 2.57
N LEU A 375 2.97 13.54 1.61
CA LEU A 375 2.58 13.05 0.28
C LEU A 375 2.80 11.55 0.14
N ARG A 376 1.90 10.91 -0.60
CA ARG A 376 2.04 9.48 -0.96
C ARG A 376 3.06 9.33 -2.09
N PRO A 377 4.01 8.39 -1.97
CA PRO A 377 4.95 8.11 -3.05
C PRO A 377 4.31 7.44 -4.27
N GLN A 378 3.07 6.98 -4.17
CA GLN A 378 2.31 6.30 -5.22
C GLN A 378 1.80 7.26 -6.29
N ASP A 379 1.13 8.32 -5.88
CA ASP A 379 0.41 9.27 -6.74
C ASP A 379 0.78 10.74 -6.50
N GLY A 380 1.58 11.02 -5.47
CA GLY A 380 1.94 12.37 -5.08
C GLY A 380 0.80 13.17 -4.43
N GLY A 381 -0.34 12.54 -4.18
CA GLY A 381 -1.43 13.15 -3.44
C GLY A 381 -1.18 13.17 -1.92
N PRO A 382 -1.85 14.05 -1.17
CA PRO A 382 -1.70 14.11 0.28
C PRO A 382 -2.20 12.83 0.95
N VAL A 383 -1.40 12.30 1.88
CA VAL A 383 -1.80 11.16 2.72
C VAL A 383 -2.52 11.63 3.97
N THR A 384 -2.10 12.76 4.53
CA THR A 384 -2.63 13.36 5.74
C THR A 384 -3.79 14.30 5.40
N VAL A 385 -4.95 13.71 5.10
CA VAL A 385 -6.18 14.47 4.83
C VAL A 385 -7.08 14.39 6.06
N PRO A 386 -7.74 15.50 6.46
CA PRO A 386 -8.72 15.48 7.53
C PRO A 386 -9.78 14.37 7.31
N THR A 387 -10.20 13.74 8.40
CA THR A 387 -11.16 12.63 8.38
C THR A 387 -12.21 12.78 9.48
N GLN A 388 -13.33 12.08 9.33
CA GLN A 388 -14.38 11.94 10.35
C GLN A 388 -14.82 13.30 10.94
N ASP A 389 -14.69 13.52 12.24
CA ASP A 389 -15.17 14.72 12.93
C ASP A 389 -14.50 16.01 12.46
N MET A 390 -13.24 15.94 11.98
CA MET A 390 -12.56 17.08 11.39
C MET A 390 -13.25 17.55 10.11
N VAL A 391 -13.65 16.58 9.26
CA VAL A 391 -14.40 16.88 8.03
C VAL A 391 -15.80 17.37 8.36
N LEU A 392 -16.48 16.71 9.29
CA LEU A 392 -17.85 17.06 9.65
C LEU A 392 -17.92 18.49 10.25
N GLY A 393 -16.98 18.84 11.13
CA GLY A 393 -16.89 20.18 11.68
C GLY A 393 -16.58 21.26 10.66
N SER A 394 -15.66 20.97 9.72
CA SER A 394 -15.35 21.87 8.61
C SER A 394 -16.52 22.03 7.64
N TYR A 395 -17.23 20.95 7.34
CA TYR A 395 -18.44 20.93 6.51
C TYR A 395 -19.53 21.76 7.15
N TYR A 396 -19.84 21.55 8.43
CA TYR A 396 -20.82 22.32 9.17
C TYR A 396 -20.47 23.80 9.19
N LEU A 397 -19.20 24.15 9.41
CA LEU A 397 -18.75 25.53 9.48
C LEU A 397 -18.87 26.28 8.16
N THR A 398 -18.56 25.60 7.05
CA THR A 398 -18.56 26.17 5.70
C THR A 398 -19.88 26.00 4.96
N MET A 399 -20.85 25.28 5.55
CA MET A 399 -22.15 25.04 4.94
C MET A 399 -22.94 26.35 4.84
N ASP A 400 -23.49 26.59 3.67
CA ASP A 400 -24.48 27.65 3.45
C ASP A 400 -25.88 27.07 3.74
N ARG A 401 -26.52 27.58 4.76
CA ARG A 401 -27.84 27.10 5.17
C ARG A 401 -28.96 27.56 4.23
N MET A 402 -28.66 28.58 3.43
CA MET A 402 -29.54 29.03 2.34
C MET A 402 -28.87 28.66 1.02
N GLY A 403 -29.43 27.73 0.27
CA GLY A 403 -29.00 27.43 -1.09
C GLY A 403 -29.04 28.65 -1.98
N LYS A 404 -28.27 28.64 -3.08
CA LYS A 404 -28.26 29.77 -4.03
C LYS A 404 -29.67 30.16 -4.48
N ASP A 405 -30.55 29.18 -4.64
CA ASP A 405 -31.94 29.41 -5.07
C ASP A 405 -32.84 29.93 -3.95
N GLU A 406 -32.59 29.54 -2.70
CA GLU A 406 -33.31 30.07 -1.52
C GLU A 406 -32.86 31.50 -1.17
N ILE A 407 -31.62 31.87 -1.45
CA ILE A 407 -31.08 33.19 -1.25
C ILE A 407 -31.72 34.17 -2.24
N GLY A 408 -31.82 33.77 -3.51
CA GLY A 408 -32.47 34.61 -4.55
C GLY A 408 -33.92 34.92 -4.25
N ALA A 409 -34.61 34.04 -3.53
CA ALA A 409 -36.01 34.24 -3.19
C ALA A 409 -36.27 34.94 -1.85
N GLN A 410 -35.33 34.95 -0.92
CA GLN A 410 -35.54 35.38 0.47
C GLN A 410 -34.60 36.46 0.98
N THR A 411 -33.56 36.82 0.23
CA THR A 411 -32.55 37.79 0.67
C THR A 411 -32.19 38.75 -0.45
N VAL A 412 -32.26 39.99 -0.19
CA VAL A 412 -31.85 41.05 -1.13
C VAL A 412 -30.37 41.33 -0.92
N TRP A 413 -29.63 41.31 -1.99
CA TRP A 413 -28.19 41.52 -2.00
C TRP A 413 -27.85 42.88 -2.63
N CYS A 414 -26.76 43.48 -2.19
CA CYS A 414 -26.23 44.65 -2.84
C CYS A 414 -25.68 44.31 -4.23
N GLU A 415 -26.15 44.91 -5.28
CA GLU A 415 -25.67 44.74 -6.65
C GLU A 415 -24.26 45.35 -6.85
N ASP A 416 -23.88 46.38 -6.09
CA ASP A 416 -22.59 47.07 -6.15
C ASP A 416 -21.67 46.69 -4.98
N ALA A 417 -21.09 45.51 -5.02
CA ALA A 417 -20.08 45.07 -4.06
C ALA A 417 -18.77 45.92 -4.10
N GLY A 418 -18.62 46.80 -5.07
CA GLY A 418 -17.46 47.69 -5.26
C GLY A 418 -17.58 49.06 -4.59
N ASP A 419 -18.76 49.45 -4.11
CA ASP A 419 -18.94 50.75 -3.48
C ASP A 419 -18.62 50.68 -1.97
N THR A 420 -17.56 51.43 -1.59
CA THR A 420 -17.13 51.54 -0.17
C THR A 420 -18.03 52.44 0.68
N ASN A 421 -19.00 53.13 0.06
CA ASN A 421 -19.93 54.06 0.72
C ASN A 421 -21.35 53.49 0.82
N LEU A 422 -21.50 52.17 0.83
CA LEU A 422 -22.77 51.47 0.95
C LEU A 422 -23.58 51.97 2.17
N THR A 423 -24.78 52.51 1.89
CA THR A 423 -25.79 52.84 2.92
C THR A 423 -26.82 51.70 2.95
N ALA A 424 -27.54 51.57 4.06
CA ALA A 424 -28.60 50.56 4.19
C ALA A 424 -29.66 50.63 3.08
N GLN A 425 -29.81 51.78 2.42
CA GLN A 425 -30.74 52.01 1.31
C GLN A 425 -30.24 51.45 -0.03
N SER A 426 -28.91 51.33 -0.23
CA SER A 426 -28.34 50.78 -1.45
C SER A 426 -28.35 49.22 -1.48
N ILE A 427 -28.70 48.57 -0.40
CA ILE A 427 -28.72 47.10 -0.26
C ILE A 427 -30.02 46.50 -0.72
N VAL A 428 -31.11 47.31 -0.74
CA VAL A 428 -32.47 46.80 -1.00
C VAL A 428 -33.15 47.81 -1.92
N ASP A 429 -33.53 47.38 -3.11
CA ASP A 429 -34.65 48.00 -3.76
C ASP A 429 -35.95 47.48 -3.11
N ALA A 430 -36.31 48.11 -1.98
CA ALA A 430 -37.51 47.71 -1.20
C ALA A 430 -38.77 47.80 -2.03
N ASP A 431 -38.82 48.70 -3.03
CA ASP A 431 -39.96 48.87 -3.91
C ASP A 431 -40.07 47.76 -4.95
N GLU A 432 -38.92 47.28 -5.48
CA GLU A 432 -38.90 46.11 -6.38
C GLU A 432 -39.28 44.81 -5.68
N PHE A 433 -38.87 44.59 -4.45
CA PHE A 433 -39.30 43.50 -3.61
C PHE A 433 -40.79 43.54 -3.24
N LEU A 434 -41.28 44.69 -2.89
CA LEU A 434 -42.69 44.87 -2.61
C LEU A 434 -43.56 44.73 -3.88
N ALA A 435 -43.09 45.19 -5.04
CA ALA A 435 -43.75 44.98 -6.32
C ALA A 435 -43.75 43.51 -6.75
N ALA A 436 -42.65 42.77 -6.55
CA ALA A 436 -42.57 41.34 -6.81
C ALA A 436 -43.49 40.51 -5.88
N ASN A 437 -43.63 40.90 -4.62
CA ASN A 437 -44.59 40.27 -3.68
C ASN A 437 -46.05 40.61 -4.02
N ALA A 438 -46.29 41.81 -4.53
CA ALA A 438 -47.62 42.21 -4.97
C ALA A 438 -48.09 41.51 -6.27
N ALA A 439 -47.14 41.05 -7.10
CA ALA A 439 -47.43 40.32 -8.33
C ALA A 439 -47.64 38.82 -8.17
N LEU A 440 -47.59 38.28 -6.94
CA LEU A 440 -47.75 36.83 -6.68
C LEU A 440 -49.18 36.33 -6.97
N GLU A 441 -49.26 35.22 -7.70
CA GLU A 441 -50.53 34.53 -7.97
C GLU A 441 -51.09 33.86 -6.73
N LYS A 442 -52.45 33.69 -6.69
CA LYS A 442 -53.11 33.01 -5.57
C LYS A 442 -52.58 31.57 -5.35
N GLY A 443 -51.89 31.38 -4.23
CA GLY A 443 -51.31 30.11 -3.81
C GLY A 443 -49.78 30.05 -3.73
N GLN A 444 -49.11 31.06 -4.18
CA GLN A 444 -47.65 31.20 -3.99
C GLN A 444 -47.34 31.80 -2.61
N LYS A 445 -46.36 31.28 -1.94
CA LYS A 445 -45.88 31.84 -0.66
C LYS A 445 -45.15 33.15 -0.90
N PRO A 446 -45.47 34.25 -0.17
CA PRO A 446 -44.73 35.47 -0.27
C PRO A 446 -43.26 35.26 0.16
N ALA A 447 -42.37 35.89 -0.60
CA ALA A 447 -40.97 35.93 -0.22
C ALA A 447 -40.82 36.66 1.13
N THR A 448 -40.13 36.08 2.06
CA THR A 448 -39.85 36.68 3.38
C THR A 448 -38.59 37.52 3.31
N PHE A 449 -38.75 38.79 3.59
CA PHE A 449 -37.59 39.69 3.70
C PHE A 449 -36.77 39.35 4.93
N LYS A 450 -35.45 39.06 4.72
CA LYS A 450 -34.44 38.91 5.78
C LYS A 450 -33.42 40.00 5.61
N PRO A 451 -33.28 40.94 6.56
CA PRO A 451 -32.23 41.95 6.48
C PRO A 451 -30.86 41.30 6.47
N VAL A 452 -29.98 41.74 5.59
CA VAL A 452 -28.57 41.31 5.55
C VAL A 452 -27.80 42.13 6.57
N HIS A 453 -27.07 41.48 7.47
CA HIS A 453 -26.21 42.15 8.44
C HIS A 453 -24.91 42.63 7.75
N MET A 454 -24.56 43.87 7.97
CA MET A 454 -23.31 44.47 7.47
C MET A 454 -22.38 44.78 8.62
N TYR A 455 -21.09 44.48 8.41
CA TYR A 455 -20.03 44.71 9.38
C TYR A 455 -18.85 45.45 8.76
N ALA A 456 -18.24 46.37 9.54
CA ALA A 456 -17.11 47.18 9.08
C ALA A 456 -15.80 46.36 9.02
N SER A 457 -15.72 45.26 9.73
CA SER A 457 -14.55 44.37 9.72
C SER A 457 -14.93 42.92 10.00
N GLU A 458 -14.02 42.00 9.68
CA GLU A 458 -14.15 40.59 10.02
C GLU A 458 -14.26 40.37 11.54
N ASP A 459 -13.51 41.11 12.33
CA ASP A 459 -13.50 41.00 13.78
C ASP A 459 -14.83 41.48 14.41
N GLU A 460 -15.46 42.51 13.87
CA GLU A 460 -16.80 42.94 14.29
C GLU A 460 -17.83 41.83 14.02
N ALA A 461 -17.77 41.20 12.83
CA ALA A 461 -18.64 40.09 12.50
C ALA A 461 -18.43 38.88 13.47
N LEU A 462 -17.20 38.57 13.84
CA LEU A 462 -16.89 37.54 14.82
C LEU A 462 -17.31 37.89 16.25
N MET A 463 -17.24 39.19 16.64
CA MET A 463 -17.80 39.65 17.92
C MET A 463 -19.31 39.42 17.97
N ALA A 464 -20.04 39.78 16.90
CA ALA A 464 -21.47 39.54 16.80
C ALA A 464 -21.83 38.04 16.84
N TYR A 465 -21.00 37.19 16.24
CA TYR A 465 -21.14 35.74 16.33
C TYR A 465 -20.88 35.23 17.76
N ASN A 466 -19.83 35.69 18.43
CA ASN A 466 -19.53 35.30 19.80
C ASN A 466 -20.64 35.77 20.79
N ASP A 467 -21.22 36.92 20.54
CA ASP A 467 -22.36 37.46 21.31
C ASP A 467 -23.69 36.78 20.99
N ARG A 468 -23.66 35.81 20.07
CA ARG A 468 -24.83 35.06 19.56
C ARG A 468 -25.92 35.92 18.91
N ALA A 469 -25.57 37.08 18.43
CA ALA A 469 -26.46 37.96 17.64
C ALA A 469 -26.73 37.34 16.27
N ILE A 470 -25.75 36.65 15.71
CA ILE A 470 -25.82 35.94 14.42
C ILE A 470 -25.36 34.49 14.56
N GLY A 471 -25.94 33.60 13.76
CA GLY A 471 -25.50 32.21 13.67
C GLY A 471 -24.31 31.99 12.75
N PRO A 472 -23.66 30.83 12.77
CA PRO A 472 -22.48 30.54 11.95
C PRO A 472 -22.76 30.51 10.45
N HIS A 473 -24.02 30.26 10.07
CA HIS A 473 -24.49 30.14 8.68
C HIS A 473 -25.24 31.37 8.19
N CYS A 474 -25.31 32.43 9.00
CA CYS A 474 -26.02 33.64 8.62
C CYS A 474 -25.23 34.36 7.50
N PRO A 475 -25.86 34.67 6.36
CA PRO A 475 -25.19 35.45 5.32
C PRO A 475 -25.00 36.88 5.82
N ILE A 476 -23.77 37.38 5.65
CA ILE A 476 -23.35 38.71 6.07
C ILE A 476 -22.54 39.38 4.98
N LEU A 477 -22.49 40.70 5.00
CA LEU A 477 -21.63 41.53 4.20
C LEU A 477 -20.54 42.13 5.09
N VAL A 478 -19.27 41.94 4.70
CA VAL A 478 -18.11 42.37 5.50
C VAL A 478 -17.18 43.20 4.60
N ARG A 479 -16.75 44.36 5.10
CA ARG A 479 -15.68 45.12 4.46
C ARG A 479 -14.35 44.43 4.71
N ARG A 480 -13.70 44.00 3.63
CA ARG A 480 -12.40 43.35 3.65
C ARG A 480 -11.36 44.18 2.91
N THR A 481 -10.19 44.29 3.53
CA THR A 481 -9.02 44.90 2.91
C THR A 481 -7.95 43.84 2.71
N LEU A 482 -7.45 43.72 1.50
CA LEU A 482 -6.38 42.81 1.15
C LEU A 482 -5.28 43.54 0.40
N GLU A 483 -4.03 43.26 0.74
CA GLU A 483 -2.87 43.74 0.01
C GLU A 483 -2.44 42.69 -1.02
N VAL A 484 -2.50 43.04 -2.29
CA VAL A 484 -2.07 42.20 -3.40
C VAL A 484 -1.05 42.99 -4.23
N ASN A 485 0.12 42.43 -4.43
CA ASN A 485 1.22 43.07 -5.20
C ASN A 485 1.67 44.45 -4.68
N GLY A 486 1.43 44.75 -3.40
CA GLY A 486 1.80 46.03 -2.78
C GLY A 486 0.74 47.12 -2.89
N GLU A 487 -0.41 46.82 -3.49
CA GLU A 487 -1.56 47.71 -3.52
C GLU A 487 -2.65 47.21 -2.56
N SER A 488 -3.29 48.11 -1.83
CA SER A 488 -4.35 47.79 -0.86
C SER A 488 -5.71 47.99 -1.52
N TYR A 489 -6.46 46.89 -1.60
CA TYR A 489 -7.83 46.84 -2.13
C TYR A 489 -8.82 46.67 -0.99
N THR A 490 -9.83 47.53 -0.93
CA THR A 490 -10.91 47.44 0.06
C THR A 490 -12.23 47.22 -0.65
N ARG A 491 -12.93 46.18 -0.31
CA ARG A 491 -14.25 45.87 -0.90
C ARG A 491 -15.21 45.25 0.15
N VAL A 492 -16.49 45.31 -0.14
CA VAL A 492 -17.51 44.62 0.63
C VAL A 492 -17.71 43.21 0.01
N VAL A 493 -17.49 42.21 0.82
CA VAL A 493 -17.53 40.81 0.39
C VAL A 493 -18.65 40.07 1.12
N ARG A 494 -19.32 39.20 0.41
CA ARG A 494 -20.31 38.28 1.00
C ARG A 494 -19.62 37.08 1.63
N GLY A 495 -20.10 36.66 2.80
CA GLY A 495 -19.64 35.45 3.46
C GLY A 495 -20.58 35.05 4.59
N THR A 496 -20.19 34.07 5.35
CA THR A 496 -20.80 33.70 6.62
C THR A 496 -19.76 33.75 7.72
N PRO A 497 -20.14 33.93 9.01
CA PRO A 497 -19.18 33.90 10.11
C PRO A 497 -18.35 32.61 10.12
N GLY A 498 -18.95 31.48 9.76
CA GLY A 498 -18.25 30.20 9.65
C GLY A 498 -17.17 30.20 8.56
N GLN A 499 -17.45 30.76 7.39
CA GLN A 499 -16.46 30.90 6.32
C GLN A 499 -15.31 31.81 6.73
N ILE A 500 -15.57 32.89 7.46
CA ILE A 500 -14.54 33.80 7.98
C ILE A 500 -13.59 33.03 8.92
N ILE A 501 -14.14 32.29 9.90
CA ILE A 501 -13.36 31.48 10.84
C ILE A 501 -12.49 30.46 10.09
N PHE A 502 -13.05 29.82 9.09
CA PHE A 502 -12.34 28.81 8.30
C PHE A 502 -11.21 29.43 7.46
N ASN A 503 -11.49 30.54 6.78
CA ASN A 503 -10.51 31.22 5.93
C ASN A 503 -9.36 31.86 6.73
N LYS A 504 -9.55 32.24 8.00
CA LYS A 504 -8.45 32.72 8.87
C LYS A 504 -7.32 31.71 9.05
N ASN A 505 -7.63 30.43 8.95
CA ASN A 505 -6.68 29.32 9.13
C ASN A 505 -6.00 28.87 7.84
N ILE A 506 -6.35 29.45 6.69
CA ILE A 506 -5.90 29.03 5.38
C ILE A 506 -5.23 30.20 4.66
N PRO A 507 -4.09 29.98 3.98
CA PRO A 507 -3.48 31.00 3.12
C PRO A 507 -4.48 31.46 2.06
N GLN A 508 -4.54 32.78 1.83
CA GLN A 508 -5.54 33.40 0.95
C GLN A 508 -5.04 33.54 -0.48
N ASP A 509 -4.12 32.72 -0.92
CA ASP A 509 -3.49 32.77 -2.24
C ASP A 509 -3.47 31.41 -2.96
N LEU A 510 -4.28 30.45 -2.54
CA LEU A 510 -4.27 29.08 -3.06
C LEU A 510 -4.80 28.92 -4.50
N GLY A 511 -5.39 29.98 -5.07
CA GLY A 511 -5.84 30.01 -6.45
C GLY A 511 -7.21 29.33 -6.69
N PHE A 512 -8.09 29.30 -5.68
CA PHE A 512 -9.50 28.98 -5.87
C PHE A 512 -10.28 30.19 -6.41
N VAL A 513 -9.78 31.40 -6.14
CA VAL A 513 -10.29 32.64 -6.66
C VAL A 513 -9.31 33.23 -7.64
N ASP A 514 -9.79 33.70 -8.80
CA ASP A 514 -8.96 34.41 -9.77
C ASP A 514 -8.77 35.87 -9.31
N ARG A 515 -7.58 36.15 -8.78
CA ARG A 515 -7.21 37.46 -8.26
C ARG A 515 -6.67 38.41 -9.36
N SER A 516 -6.69 37.98 -10.62
CA SER A 516 -6.37 38.84 -11.76
C SER A 516 -7.55 39.76 -12.07
N ASP A 517 -8.76 39.36 -11.69
CA ASP A 517 -9.97 40.12 -11.86
C ASP A 517 -10.14 41.14 -10.70
N PRO A 518 -10.20 42.43 -10.97
CA PRO A 518 -10.37 43.46 -9.94
C PRO A 518 -11.65 43.30 -9.12
N GLU A 519 -12.68 42.63 -9.65
CA GLU A 519 -13.96 42.44 -8.95
C GLU A 519 -13.86 41.40 -7.85
N HIS A 520 -12.99 40.40 -8.01
CA HIS A 520 -12.88 39.25 -7.11
C HIS A 520 -11.62 39.26 -6.22
N ILE A 521 -10.79 40.32 -6.25
CA ILE A 521 -9.55 40.42 -5.48
C ILE A 521 -9.74 40.19 -3.98
N CYS A 522 -10.81 40.75 -3.41
CA CYS A 522 -11.06 40.70 -1.97
C CYS A 522 -11.90 39.48 -1.53
N ASP A 523 -12.36 38.61 -2.45
CA ASP A 523 -13.18 37.46 -2.11
C ASP A 523 -12.43 36.48 -1.22
N TYR A 524 -13.17 35.73 -0.40
CA TYR A 524 -12.61 34.63 0.38
C TYR A 524 -12.18 33.52 -0.54
N GLU A 525 -11.05 32.90 -0.22
CA GLU A 525 -10.52 31.78 -0.99
C GLU A 525 -11.48 30.59 -0.96
N ILE A 526 -12.11 30.36 0.19
CA ILE A 526 -13.09 29.28 0.37
C ILE A 526 -14.48 29.89 0.58
N THR A 527 -15.31 29.81 -0.45
CA THR A 527 -16.72 30.25 -0.44
C THR A 527 -17.70 29.08 -0.59
N PHE A 528 -17.19 27.86 -0.81
CA PHE A 528 -17.96 26.65 -1.02
C PHE A 528 -17.92 25.75 0.22
N THR A 529 -18.84 24.80 0.30
CA THR A 529 -18.89 23.82 1.40
C THR A 529 -17.71 22.86 1.33
N CYS A 530 -16.94 22.74 2.41
CA CYS A 530 -15.75 21.94 2.48
C CYS A 530 -16.02 20.52 2.97
N GLY A 531 -16.20 19.57 2.04
CA GLY A 531 -16.14 18.15 2.33
C GLY A 531 -14.71 17.59 2.27
N LYS A 532 -14.58 16.28 2.45
CA LYS A 532 -13.27 15.59 2.45
C LYS A 532 -12.47 15.81 1.16
N LYS A 533 -13.12 15.83 0.01
CA LYS A 533 -12.47 16.06 -1.30
C LYS A 533 -11.89 17.45 -1.40
N GLN A 534 -12.67 18.46 -1.03
CA GLN A 534 -12.24 19.85 -1.05
C GLN A 534 -11.11 20.14 -0.05
N LEU A 535 -11.19 19.57 1.15
CA LEU A 535 -10.09 19.64 2.13
C LEU A 535 -8.80 19.01 1.58
N GLY A 536 -8.91 17.86 0.88
CA GLY A 536 -7.76 17.27 0.20
C GLY A 536 -7.14 18.18 -0.85
N GLN A 537 -7.95 18.90 -1.63
CA GLN A 537 -7.48 19.88 -2.62
C GLN A 537 -6.81 21.11 -1.97
N ILE A 538 -7.36 21.58 -0.85
CA ILE A 538 -6.76 22.69 -0.09
C ILE A 538 -5.36 22.31 0.40
N VAL A 539 -5.23 21.11 0.99
CA VAL A 539 -3.94 20.61 1.48
C VAL A 539 -2.95 20.44 0.34
N ASP A 540 -3.36 19.83 -0.78
CA ASP A 540 -2.50 19.65 -1.96
C ASP A 540 -2.00 20.98 -2.52
N ARG A 541 -2.88 21.97 -2.71
CA ARG A 541 -2.48 23.30 -3.18
C ARG A 541 -1.59 24.03 -2.19
N THR A 542 -1.83 23.87 -0.89
CA THR A 542 -0.97 24.45 0.15
C THR A 542 0.43 23.87 0.11
N ILE A 543 0.56 22.53 -0.04
CA ILE A 543 1.86 21.89 -0.17
C ILE A 543 2.59 22.36 -1.44
N ASN A 544 1.90 22.42 -2.56
CA ASN A 544 2.48 22.81 -3.84
C ASN A 544 2.99 24.26 -3.82
N LYS A 545 2.31 25.17 -3.12
CA LYS A 545 2.63 26.61 -3.13
C LYS A 545 3.52 27.05 -1.98
N HIS A 546 3.25 26.59 -0.77
CA HIS A 546 3.92 27.02 0.46
C HIS A 546 4.86 25.99 1.08
N GLY A 547 4.85 24.74 0.58
CA GLY A 547 5.68 23.67 1.09
C GLY A 547 5.13 22.97 2.34
N PHE A 548 5.91 22.04 2.88
CA PHE A 548 5.47 21.14 3.97
C PHE A 548 5.28 21.84 5.31
N THR A 549 6.09 22.84 5.63
CA THR A 549 6.03 23.52 6.94
C THR A 549 4.70 24.24 7.13
N VAL A 550 4.33 25.10 6.18
CA VAL A 550 3.05 25.82 6.23
C VAL A 550 1.87 24.85 6.14
N ALA A 551 1.98 23.82 5.31
CA ALA A 551 0.94 22.79 5.20
C ALA A 551 0.71 22.06 6.52
N SER A 552 1.75 21.79 7.30
CA SER A 552 1.62 21.17 8.62
C SER A 552 0.87 22.06 9.63
N GLU A 553 1.11 23.37 9.60
CA GLU A 553 0.40 24.34 10.44
C GLU A 553 -1.08 24.46 10.03
N VAL A 554 -1.35 24.53 8.72
CA VAL A 554 -2.72 24.54 8.18
C VAL A 554 -3.49 23.27 8.56
N LEU A 555 -2.86 22.09 8.46
CA LEU A 555 -3.46 20.83 8.88
C LEU A 555 -3.82 20.82 10.38
N ASP A 556 -2.93 21.29 11.24
CA ASP A 556 -3.20 21.40 12.68
C ASP A 556 -4.31 22.41 12.99
N ALA A 557 -4.37 23.51 12.24
CA ALA A 557 -5.44 24.50 12.36
C ALA A 557 -6.80 23.93 11.92
N ILE A 558 -6.85 23.25 10.78
CA ILE A 558 -8.07 22.57 10.29
C ILE A 558 -8.52 21.49 11.30
N LYS A 559 -7.59 20.70 11.84
CA LYS A 559 -7.88 19.70 12.88
C LYS A 559 -8.56 20.32 14.10
N SER A 560 -7.97 21.35 14.70
CA SER A 560 -8.51 21.98 15.90
C SER A 560 -9.85 22.68 15.64
N THR A 561 -9.96 23.40 14.51
CA THR A 561 -11.22 24.05 14.10
C THR A 561 -12.31 23.01 13.81
N GLY A 562 -11.96 21.92 13.12
CA GLY A 562 -12.89 20.84 12.81
C GLY A 562 -13.44 20.15 14.06
N TYR A 563 -12.60 19.76 14.99
CA TYR A 563 -13.06 19.16 16.25
C TYR A 563 -13.91 20.12 17.10
N HIS A 564 -13.49 21.37 17.23
CA HIS A 564 -14.22 22.38 17.98
C HIS A 564 -15.62 22.59 17.41
N ASN A 565 -15.73 22.79 16.09
CA ASN A 565 -17.01 23.03 15.44
C ASN A 565 -17.89 21.78 15.36
N SER A 566 -17.32 20.59 15.24
CA SER A 566 -18.08 19.34 15.33
C SER A 566 -18.71 19.18 16.71
N THR A 567 -18.00 19.56 17.77
CA THR A 567 -18.54 19.55 19.15
C THR A 567 -19.69 20.56 19.30
N ILE A 568 -19.52 21.79 18.79
CA ILE A 568 -20.57 22.84 18.86
C ILE A 568 -21.78 22.46 18.04
N ALA A 569 -21.58 21.88 16.84
CA ALA A 569 -22.65 21.47 15.94
C ALA A 569 -23.59 20.43 16.56
N ALA A 570 -23.07 19.61 17.51
CA ALA A 570 -23.83 18.59 18.22
C ALA A 570 -24.62 17.66 17.30
N ILE A 571 -24.04 17.32 16.13
CA ILE A 571 -24.66 16.45 15.13
C ILE A 571 -24.76 15.03 15.71
N THR A 572 -25.99 14.53 15.81
CA THR A 572 -26.25 13.18 16.33
C THR A 572 -27.20 12.44 15.43
N VAL A 573 -27.26 11.11 15.55
CA VAL A 573 -28.06 10.22 14.69
C VAL A 573 -29.16 9.56 15.51
N SER A 574 -30.36 9.57 14.95
CA SER A 574 -31.52 8.85 15.47
C SER A 574 -32.06 7.88 14.43
N ILE A 575 -32.76 6.83 14.86
CA ILE A 575 -33.47 5.93 13.94
C ILE A 575 -34.53 6.71 13.15
N ALA A 576 -35.12 7.76 13.73
CA ALA A 576 -36.07 8.61 13.06
C ALA A 576 -35.51 9.36 11.85
N ASP A 577 -34.21 9.67 11.86
CA ASP A 577 -33.54 10.39 10.77
C ASP A 577 -33.40 9.56 9.49
N MET A 578 -33.60 8.26 9.58
CA MET A 578 -33.58 7.34 8.44
C MET A 578 -34.97 7.35 7.78
N THR A 579 -35.29 8.40 7.02
CA THR A 579 -36.59 8.52 6.35
C THR A 579 -36.70 7.57 5.17
N ILE A 580 -37.77 6.78 5.13
CA ILE A 580 -38.05 5.85 4.04
C ILE A 580 -38.81 6.59 2.95
N PRO A 581 -38.38 6.62 1.70
CA PRO A 581 -39.11 7.30 0.63
C PRO A 581 -40.43 6.57 0.33
N PRO A 582 -41.57 7.26 0.27
CA PRO A 582 -42.87 6.63 -0.03
C PRO A 582 -42.92 5.98 -1.41
N LYS A 583 -42.20 6.56 -2.39
CA LYS A 583 -42.05 6.01 -3.75
C LYS A 583 -41.45 4.59 -3.79
N LYS A 584 -40.74 4.15 -2.74
CA LYS A 584 -40.15 2.81 -2.66
C LYS A 584 -41.20 1.72 -2.87
N TYR A 585 -42.33 1.82 -2.21
CA TYR A 585 -43.35 0.76 -2.25
C TYR A 585 -43.98 0.63 -3.64
N GLU A 586 -44.19 1.74 -4.33
CA GLU A 586 -44.67 1.79 -5.70
C GLU A 586 -43.68 1.17 -6.70
N LEU A 587 -42.42 1.54 -6.60
CA LEU A 587 -41.35 1.00 -7.45
C LEU A 587 -41.17 -0.50 -7.25
N VAL A 588 -41.18 -0.97 -6.01
CA VAL A 588 -41.06 -2.41 -5.70
C VAL A 588 -42.27 -3.17 -6.25
N ALA A 589 -43.51 -2.69 -6.07
CA ALA A 589 -44.69 -3.35 -6.59
C ALA A 589 -44.69 -3.42 -8.13
N ALA A 590 -44.30 -2.34 -8.80
CA ALA A 590 -44.19 -2.32 -10.26
C ALA A 590 -43.12 -3.37 -10.76
N SER A 591 -42.01 -3.49 -10.05
CA SER A 591 -40.96 -4.45 -10.41
C SER A 591 -41.37 -5.89 -10.14
N GLU A 592 -42.15 -6.15 -9.10
CA GLU A 592 -42.75 -7.48 -8.85
C GLU A 592 -43.68 -7.91 -10.00
N GLN A 593 -44.48 -6.97 -10.51
CA GLN A 593 -45.36 -7.27 -11.66
C GLN A 593 -44.51 -7.59 -12.91
N MET A 594 -43.46 -6.83 -13.19
CA MET A 594 -42.54 -7.13 -14.31
C MET A 594 -41.89 -8.50 -14.18
N VAL A 595 -41.47 -8.89 -12.96
CA VAL A 595 -40.89 -10.22 -12.73
C VAL A 595 -41.89 -11.33 -12.97
N VAL A 596 -43.19 -11.16 -12.53
CA VAL A 596 -44.26 -12.10 -12.81
C VAL A 596 -44.51 -12.26 -14.32
N ASP A 597 -44.43 -11.17 -15.06
CA ASP A 597 -44.60 -11.20 -16.52
C ASP A 597 -43.46 -11.95 -17.20
N ILE A 598 -42.19 -11.75 -16.74
CA ILE A 598 -41.03 -12.50 -17.22
C ILE A 598 -41.16 -14.01 -16.90
N GLU A 599 -41.63 -14.34 -15.68
CA GLU A 599 -41.88 -15.74 -15.32
C GLU A 599 -42.97 -16.39 -16.18
N ASN A 600 -44.04 -15.65 -16.52
CA ASN A 600 -45.10 -16.14 -17.40
C ASN A 600 -44.56 -16.36 -18.84
N GLN A 601 -43.73 -15.47 -19.36
CA GLN A 601 -43.10 -15.65 -20.67
C GLN A 601 -42.17 -16.87 -20.67
N TYR A 602 -41.44 -17.12 -19.60
CA TYR A 602 -40.64 -18.32 -19.44
C TYR A 602 -41.49 -19.59 -19.43
N LYS A 603 -42.59 -19.61 -18.65
CA LYS A 603 -43.54 -20.74 -18.60
C LYS A 603 -44.20 -21.01 -19.96
N MET A 604 -44.39 -19.99 -20.79
CA MET A 604 -44.86 -20.14 -22.16
C MET A 604 -43.79 -20.60 -23.16
N GLY A 605 -42.55 -20.72 -22.72
CA GLY A 605 -41.42 -21.20 -23.54
C GLY A 605 -40.79 -20.16 -24.47
N PHE A 606 -41.05 -18.85 -24.28
CA PHE A 606 -40.53 -17.80 -25.13
C PHE A 606 -39.06 -17.45 -24.83
N MET A 607 -38.50 -17.89 -23.68
CA MET A 607 -37.13 -17.62 -23.29
C MET A 607 -36.51 -18.81 -22.54
N THR A 608 -35.19 -18.86 -22.56
CA THR A 608 -34.43 -19.86 -21.80
C THR A 608 -34.30 -19.45 -20.31
N ASP A 609 -34.01 -20.41 -19.42
CA ASP A 609 -33.80 -20.12 -17.99
C ASP A 609 -32.65 -19.12 -17.75
N HIS A 610 -31.62 -19.16 -18.56
CA HIS A 610 -30.50 -18.21 -18.46
C HIS A 610 -30.93 -16.78 -18.82
N GLU A 611 -31.74 -16.61 -19.83
CA GLU A 611 -32.29 -15.30 -20.21
C GLU A 611 -33.25 -14.77 -19.16
N ARG A 612 -34.15 -15.65 -18.65
CA ARG A 612 -35.06 -15.31 -17.53
C ARG A 612 -34.27 -14.78 -16.34
N TYR A 613 -33.26 -15.54 -15.90
CA TYR A 613 -32.35 -15.15 -14.80
C TYR A 613 -31.75 -13.77 -15.05
N LYS A 614 -31.22 -13.56 -16.25
CA LYS A 614 -30.53 -12.30 -16.62
C LYS A 614 -31.50 -11.11 -16.58
N GLN A 615 -32.71 -11.29 -17.12
CA GLN A 615 -33.73 -10.24 -17.12
C GLN A 615 -34.24 -9.94 -15.71
N VAL A 616 -34.49 -10.95 -14.87
CA VAL A 616 -34.93 -10.75 -13.47
C VAL A 616 -33.85 -9.98 -12.68
N VAL A 617 -32.57 -10.34 -12.82
CA VAL A 617 -31.45 -9.62 -12.16
C VAL A 617 -31.41 -8.17 -12.64
N GLN A 618 -31.53 -7.91 -13.94
CA GLN A 618 -31.51 -6.54 -14.47
C GLN A 618 -32.68 -5.70 -13.95
N VAL A 619 -33.90 -6.26 -13.87
CA VAL A 619 -35.05 -5.55 -13.28
C VAL A 619 -34.78 -5.13 -11.85
N TRP A 620 -34.28 -6.03 -11.02
CA TRP A 620 -33.98 -5.72 -9.62
C TRP A 620 -32.80 -4.78 -9.43
N GLU A 621 -31.76 -4.85 -10.29
CA GLU A 621 -30.66 -3.86 -10.28
C GLU A 621 -31.19 -2.46 -10.58
N LYS A 622 -31.97 -2.32 -11.66
CA LYS A 622 -32.60 -1.06 -12.05
C LYS A 622 -33.50 -0.50 -10.94
N THR A 623 -34.34 -1.34 -10.35
CA THR A 623 -35.19 -0.95 -9.23
C THR A 623 -34.40 -0.48 -8.02
N THR A 624 -33.30 -1.16 -7.73
CA THR A 624 -32.42 -0.79 -6.62
C THR A 624 -31.79 0.60 -6.83
N ASP A 625 -31.42 0.94 -8.06
CA ASP A 625 -30.87 2.24 -8.42
C ASP A 625 -31.98 3.34 -8.40
N GLU A 626 -33.19 3.05 -8.91
CA GLU A 626 -34.33 3.95 -8.84
C GLU A 626 -34.72 4.27 -7.39
N VAL A 627 -34.74 3.25 -6.52
CA VAL A 627 -35.00 3.44 -5.07
C VAL A 627 -33.86 4.27 -4.43
N SER A 628 -32.60 4.08 -4.87
CA SER A 628 -31.48 4.89 -4.38
C SER A 628 -31.64 6.36 -4.76
N THR A 629 -32.04 6.65 -5.98
CA THR A 629 -32.31 8.01 -6.46
C THR A 629 -33.50 8.65 -5.71
N ALA A 630 -34.59 7.92 -5.58
CA ALA A 630 -35.75 8.39 -4.81
C ALA A 630 -35.42 8.66 -3.33
N LEU A 631 -34.54 7.86 -2.74
CA LEU A 631 -34.04 8.08 -1.38
C LEU A 631 -33.22 9.38 -1.29
N GLN A 632 -32.33 9.62 -2.26
CA GLN A 632 -31.50 10.82 -2.28
C GLN A 632 -32.33 12.09 -2.46
N GLU A 633 -33.40 12.05 -3.27
CA GLU A 633 -34.34 13.15 -3.45
C GLU A 633 -35.19 13.41 -2.20
N ASN A 634 -35.52 12.36 -1.45
CA ASN A 634 -36.39 12.45 -0.26
C ASN A 634 -35.62 12.85 1.01
N LEU A 635 -34.30 12.68 1.05
CA LEU A 635 -33.48 13.06 2.19
C LEU A 635 -33.31 14.56 2.27
N ASP A 636 -33.61 15.15 3.45
CA ASP A 636 -33.31 16.54 3.72
C ASP A 636 -31.79 16.78 3.74
N ARG A 637 -31.37 17.86 3.12
CA ARG A 637 -29.96 18.32 3.11
C ARG A 637 -29.38 18.52 4.50
N TYR A 638 -30.21 18.84 5.48
CA TYR A 638 -29.83 19.07 6.89
C TYR A 638 -29.96 17.81 7.75
N ASN A 639 -30.33 16.70 7.17
CA ASN A 639 -30.38 15.44 7.89
C ASN A 639 -28.96 15.03 8.35
N PRO A 640 -28.75 14.70 9.63
CA PRO A 640 -27.43 14.32 10.14
C PRO A 640 -26.74 13.20 9.35
N ILE A 641 -27.50 12.19 8.95
CA ILE A 641 -26.99 11.04 8.17
C ILE A 641 -26.55 11.49 6.79
N PHE A 642 -27.35 12.36 6.14
CA PHE A 642 -27.01 12.92 4.85
C PHE A 642 -25.73 13.77 4.94
N MET A 643 -25.63 14.65 5.93
CA MET A 643 -24.44 15.49 6.14
C MET A 643 -23.17 14.66 6.36
N MET A 644 -23.25 13.55 7.13
CA MET A 644 -22.10 12.67 7.34
C MET A 644 -21.64 11.98 6.05
N ALA A 645 -22.57 11.57 5.19
CA ALA A 645 -22.26 10.91 3.94
C ALA A 645 -21.81 11.88 2.84
N ASP A 646 -22.50 13.01 2.70
CA ASP A 646 -22.20 14.04 1.68
C ASP A 646 -20.86 14.72 1.94
N SER A 647 -20.56 15.02 3.20
CA SER A 647 -19.24 15.56 3.58
C SER A 647 -18.08 14.57 3.34
N GLY A 648 -18.38 13.26 3.22
CA GLY A 648 -17.38 12.21 3.16
C GLY A 648 -16.72 11.91 4.53
N ALA A 649 -17.29 12.40 5.62
CA ALA A 649 -16.80 12.12 6.97
C ALA A 649 -16.96 10.65 7.33
N ARG A 650 -18.17 10.10 7.13
CA ARG A 650 -18.46 8.69 7.41
C ARG A 650 -19.67 8.22 6.61
N GLY A 651 -19.59 6.97 6.14
CA GLY A 651 -20.67 6.37 5.40
C GLY A 651 -20.63 6.67 3.90
N SER A 652 -21.56 6.06 3.17
CA SER A 652 -21.77 6.26 1.74
C SER A 652 -23.25 6.14 1.41
N MET A 653 -23.68 6.68 0.28
CA MET A 653 -25.08 6.54 -0.18
C MET A 653 -25.49 5.08 -0.32
N LYS A 654 -24.57 4.17 -0.66
CA LYS A 654 -24.84 2.72 -0.68
C LYS A 654 -25.22 2.16 0.68
N GLN A 655 -24.57 2.64 1.76
CA GLN A 655 -24.90 2.24 3.14
C GLN A 655 -26.23 2.84 3.61
N ILE A 656 -26.50 4.11 3.28
CA ILE A 656 -27.78 4.75 3.59
C ILE A 656 -28.93 4.04 2.87
N ARG A 657 -28.72 3.59 1.63
CA ARG A 657 -29.70 2.78 0.89
C ARG A 657 -30.05 1.49 1.63
N GLN A 658 -29.06 0.82 2.22
CA GLN A 658 -29.34 -0.39 3.02
C GLN A 658 -30.10 -0.08 4.32
N LEU A 659 -29.93 1.12 4.88
CA LEU A 659 -30.61 1.53 6.11
C LEU A 659 -32.05 1.98 5.89
N ALA A 660 -32.32 2.75 4.83
CA ALA A 660 -33.61 3.42 4.60
C ALA A 660 -34.26 3.14 3.23
N GLY A 661 -33.52 2.53 2.31
CA GLY A 661 -34.04 2.19 0.97
C GLY A 661 -34.34 0.70 0.82
N MET A 662 -33.57 0.03 -0.04
CA MET A 662 -33.68 -1.39 -0.33
C MET A 662 -32.27 -1.99 -0.32
N ARG A 663 -32.09 -3.13 0.34
CA ARG A 663 -30.76 -3.78 0.35
C ARG A 663 -30.37 -4.33 -1.02
N GLY A 664 -31.32 -4.89 -1.76
CA GLY A 664 -31.14 -5.34 -3.13
C GLY A 664 -30.64 -6.77 -3.25
N LEU A 665 -29.97 -7.07 -4.37
CA LEU A 665 -29.47 -8.39 -4.70
C LEU A 665 -28.17 -8.72 -3.95
N ILE A 666 -28.06 -9.98 -3.51
CA ILE A 666 -26.87 -10.50 -2.82
C ILE A 666 -26.30 -11.71 -3.59
N ALA A 667 -24.96 -11.81 -3.63
CA ALA A 667 -24.28 -12.96 -4.22
C ALA A 667 -24.25 -14.15 -3.25
N ASN A 668 -24.40 -15.35 -3.78
CA ASN A 668 -24.22 -16.59 -3.04
C ASN A 668 -22.72 -16.87 -2.75
N THR A 669 -22.45 -17.96 -2.04
CA THR A 669 -21.07 -18.35 -1.72
C THR A 669 -20.20 -18.67 -2.94
N ALA A 670 -20.80 -19.04 -4.08
CA ALA A 670 -20.11 -19.27 -5.36
C ALA A 670 -19.87 -17.99 -6.17
N GLY A 671 -20.42 -16.83 -5.76
CA GLY A 671 -20.31 -15.56 -6.46
C GLY A 671 -21.43 -15.26 -7.46
N LYS A 672 -22.39 -16.18 -7.65
CA LYS A 672 -23.57 -15.95 -8.49
C LYS A 672 -24.61 -15.14 -7.71
N THR A 673 -25.19 -14.12 -8.32
CA THR A 673 -26.27 -13.31 -7.73
C THR A 673 -27.52 -14.17 -7.48
N ILE A 674 -28.13 -14.02 -6.32
CA ILE A 674 -29.38 -14.71 -5.98
C ILE A 674 -30.52 -13.92 -6.61
N GLU A 675 -31.45 -14.59 -7.29
CA GLU A 675 -32.59 -13.96 -8.00
C GLU A 675 -33.59 -13.26 -7.07
N ILE A 676 -33.67 -13.72 -5.82
CA ILE A 676 -34.59 -13.16 -4.82
C ILE A 676 -33.88 -11.94 -4.17
N PRO A 677 -34.40 -10.72 -4.38
CA PRO A 677 -33.81 -9.53 -3.75
C PRO A 677 -34.25 -9.42 -2.29
N ILE A 678 -33.45 -8.73 -1.51
CA ILE A 678 -33.85 -8.27 -0.18
C ILE A 678 -34.56 -6.92 -0.36
N LYS A 679 -35.88 -6.92 -0.25
CA LYS A 679 -36.73 -5.74 -0.44
C LYS A 679 -36.78 -4.84 0.79
N ALA A 680 -36.60 -5.43 1.97
CA ALA A 680 -36.57 -4.72 3.23
C ALA A 680 -35.26 -3.93 3.42
N ASN A 681 -35.32 -2.94 4.26
CA ASN A 681 -34.13 -2.22 4.79
C ASN A 681 -33.96 -2.54 6.28
N TYR A 682 -32.85 -2.08 6.85
CA TYR A 682 -32.57 -2.33 8.26
C TYR A 682 -33.50 -1.61 9.22
N ARG A 683 -34.09 -0.47 8.82
CA ARG A 683 -35.09 0.24 9.63
C ARG A 683 -36.41 -0.52 9.78
N GLU A 684 -36.86 -1.12 8.68
CA GLU A 684 -38.10 -1.93 8.67
C GLU A 684 -37.90 -3.29 9.34
N GLY A 685 -36.64 -3.78 9.33
CA GLY A 685 -36.29 -5.14 9.76
C GLY A 685 -36.37 -6.15 8.62
N LEU A 686 -35.52 -7.15 8.66
CA LEU A 686 -35.44 -8.23 7.66
C LEU A 686 -36.34 -9.40 8.08
N THR A 687 -36.94 -10.07 7.11
CA THR A 687 -37.56 -11.37 7.34
C THR A 687 -36.52 -12.43 7.63
N ALA A 688 -36.88 -13.55 8.25
CA ALA A 688 -35.96 -14.64 8.56
C ALA A 688 -35.23 -15.17 7.31
N LEU A 689 -35.93 -15.26 6.17
CA LEU A 689 -35.35 -15.70 4.90
C LEU A 689 -34.34 -14.69 4.37
N GLU A 690 -34.68 -13.40 4.36
CA GLU A 690 -33.79 -12.32 3.93
C GLU A 690 -32.55 -12.21 4.81
N TYR A 691 -32.71 -12.38 6.12
CA TYR A 691 -31.58 -12.42 7.05
C TYR A 691 -30.64 -13.60 6.78
N PHE A 692 -31.21 -14.79 6.53
CA PHE A 692 -30.40 -15.98 6.20
C PHE A 692 -29.61 -15.81 4.91
N ILE A 693 -30.22 -15.29 3.84
CA ILE A 693 -29.55 -14.99 2.58
C ILE A 693 -28.42 -14.00 2.81
N SER A 694 -28.69 -12.96 3.56
CA SER A 694 -27.74 -11.90 3.93
C SER A 694 -26.52 -12.44 4.72
N SER A 695 -26.74 -13.33 5.69
CA SER A 695 -25.68 -13.88 6.52
C SER A 695 -24.67 -14.73 5.73
N ARG A 696 -25.11 -15.39 4.66
CA ARG A 696 -24.24 -16.18 3.78
C ARG A 696 -23.25 -15.29 3.01
N GLY A 697 -23.72 -14.15 2.49
CA GLY A 697 -22.87 -13.16 1.82
C GLY A 697 -21.83 -12.56 2.77
N ALA A 698 -22.25 -12.19 3.97
CA ALA A 698 -21.35 -11.66 5.00
C ALA A 698 -20.26 -12.67 5.40
N ARG A 699 -20.62 -13.94 5.61
CA ARG A 699 -19.64 -15.01 5.93
C ARG A 699 -18.63 -15.21 4.82
N LYS A 700 -19.09 -15.18 3.55
CA LYS A 700 -18.18 -15.23 2.40
C LYS A 700 -17.18 -14.06 2.39
N GLY A 701 -17.67 -12.85 2.62
CA GLY A 701 -16.82 -11.66 2.70
C GLY A 701 -15.74 -11.80 3.78
N LEU A 702 -16.11 -12.30 4.97
CA LEU A 702 -15.17 -12.57 6.08
C LEU A 702 -14.08 -13.58 5.68
N ALA A 703 -14.47 -14.71 5.09
CA ALA A 703 -13.53 -15.75 4.68
C ALA A 703 -12.61 -15.28 3.54
N ASP A 704 -13.17 -14.60 2.53
CA ASP A 704 -12.40 -14.08 1.40
C ASP A 704 -11.35 -13.04 1.86
N THR A 705 -11.70 -12.17 2.79
CA THR A 705 -10.78 -11.19 3.36
C THR A 705 -9.58 -11.87 4.03
N ALA A 706 -9.84 -12.87 4.87
CA ALA A 706 -8.77 -13.58 5.59
C ALA A 706 -7.80 -14.31 4.63
N LEU A 707 -8.32 -14.90 3.55
CA LEU A 707 -7.50 -15.64 2.58
C LEU A 707 -6.74 -14.70 1.63
N ARG A 708 -7.41 -13.71 1.07
CA ARG A 708 -6.80 -12.79 0.10
C ARG A 708 -5.73 -11.88 0.68
N THR A 709 -5.79 -11.57 1.97
CA THR A 709 -4.75 -10.80 2.65
C THR A 709 -3.38 -11.49 2.54
N ALA A 710 -3.36 -12.82 2.71
CA ALA A 710 -2.13 -13.61 2.57
C ALA A 710 -1.61 -13.59 1.12
N ASP A 711 -2.50 -13.72 0.13
CA ASP A 711 -2.14 -13.72 -1.28
C ASP A 711 -1.57 -12.36 -1.71
N SER A 712 -2.20 -11.27 -1.29
CA SER A 712 -1.71 -9.90 -1.54
C SER A 712 -0.34 -9.66 -0.90
N GLY A 713 -0.14 -10.11 0.34
CA GLY A 713 1.16 -10.00 1.02
C GLY A 713 2.25 -10.82 0.31
N TYR A 714 1.93 -12.00 -0.16
CA TYR A 714 2.87 -12.83 -0.93
C TYR A 714 3.19 -12.23 -2.30
N LEU A 715 2.20 -11.65 -2.99
CA LEU A 715 2.42 -10.94 -4.25
C LEU A 715 3.37 -9.75 -4.06
N THR A 716 3.11 -8.92 -3.06
CA THR A 716 3.96 -7.76 -2.73
C THR A 716 5.40 -8.18 -2.48
N ARG A 717 5.61 -9.24 -1.68
CA ARG A 717 6.95 -9.77 -1.42
C ARG A 717 7.67 -10.19 -2.71
N ARG A 718 7.01 -10.94 -3.59
CA ARG A 718 7.61 -11.37 -4.87
C ARG A 718 7.98 -10.18 -5.75
N MET A 719 7.11 -9.15 -5.80
CA MET A 719 7.38 -7.93 -6.55
C MET A 719 8.59 -7.18 -5.99
N VAL A 720 8.70 -7.04 -4.68
CA VAL A 720 9.86 -6.42 -4.03
C VAL A 720 11.13 -7.21 -4.32
N ASP A 721 11.10 -8.54 -4.21
CA ASP A 721 12.28 -9.39 -4.48
C ASP A 721 12.79 -9.25 -5.93
N VAL A 722 11.89 -9.07 -6.90
CA VAL A 722 12.25 -8.88 -8.32
C VAL A 722 12.71 -7.46 -8.63
N SER A 723 12.10 -6.45 -8.02
CA SER A 723 12.32 -5.04 -8.36
C SER A 723 13.35 -4.33 -7.48
N GLN A 724 13.92 -4.98 -6.47
CA GLN A 724 14.85 -4.36 -5.53
C GLN A 724 16.11 -3.78 -6.20
N ASP A 725 16.52 -4.33 -7.33
CA ASP A 725 17.70 -3.88 -8.06
C ASP A 725 17.44 -2.69 -8.99
N VAL A 726 16.16 -2.29 -9.14
CA VAL A 726 15.78 -1.13 -9.94
C VAL A 726 15.96 0.14 -9.11
N ILE A 727 17.14 0.75 -9.25
CA ILE A 727 17.58 1.94 -8.52
C ILE A 727 17.96 3.01 -9.54
N ILE A 728 17.82 4.28 -9.19
CA ILE A 728 18.33 5.39 -9.99
C ILE A 728 19.86 5.42 -9.90
N ARG A 729 20.56 5.15 -11.00
CA ARG A 729 22.03 5.11 -11.05
C ARG A 729 22.66 6.23 -11.83
N GLU A 730 22.00 6.67 -12.88
CA GLU A 730 22.50 7.68 -13.83
C GLU A 730 21.57 8.89 -13.84
N GLN A 731 22.12 10.05 -14.14
CA GLN A 731 21.31 11.27 -14.31
C GLN A 731 20.56 11.26 -15.64
N ASP A 732 21.24 10.93 -16.73
CA ASP A 732 20.68 10.94 -18.08
C ASP A 732 21.26 9.83 -18.94
N CYS A 733 20.42 9.00 -19.52
CA CYS A 733 20.83 7.92 -20.43
C CYS A 733 20.89 8.36 -21.90
N GLY A 734 20.64 9.61 -22.23
CA GLY A 734 20.69 10.15 -23.60
C GLY A 734 19.70 9.55 -24.58
N VAL A 735 18.53 9.08 -24.12
CA VAL A 735 17.51 8.51 -24.98
C VAL A 735 16.92 9.56 -25.93
N THR A 736 16.75 9.19 -27.20
CA THR A 736 16.26 10.05 -28.28
C THR A 736 14.83 9.74 -28.70
N HIS A 737 14.17 8.79 -28.10
CA HIS A 737 12.79 8.39 -28.37
C HIS A 737 12.00 8.28 -27.07
N GLY A 738 10.69 8.39 -27.17
CA GLY A 738 9.79 8.36 -26.02
C GLY A 738 8.47 7.71 -26.36
N ILE A 739 7.46 7.99 -25.54
CA ILE A 739 6.09 7.55 -25.76
C ILE A 739 5.21 8.78 -25.98
N LYS A 740 4.32 8.71 -26.97
CA LYS A 740 3.29 9.75 -27.20
C LYS A 740 2.21 9.65 -26.14
N VAL A 741 1.91 10.75 -25.51
CA VAL A 741 0.95 10.86 -24.41
C VAL A 741 -0.06 11.96 -24.71
N SER A 742 -1.35 11.63 -24.54
CA SER A 742 -2.49 12.53 -24.62
C SER A 742 -3.47 12.23 -23.47
N ARG A 743 -4.57 13.00 -23.35
CA ARG A 743 -5.64 12.64 -22.41
C ARG A 743 -6.22 11.25 -22.71
N ILE A 744 -6.71 10.56 -21.71
CA ILE A 744 -7.46 9.31 -21.90
C ILE A 744 -8.94 9.61 -21.73
N SER A 745 -9.72 9.33 -22.76
CA SER A 745 -11.18 9.44 -22.73
C SER A 745 -11.84 8.17 -23.26
N GLU A 746 -12.94 7.77 -22.66
CA GLU A 746 -13.76 6.64 -23.09
C GLU A 746 -15.23 7.06 -23.08
N ASN A 747 -15.92 6.82 -24.20
CA ASN A 747 -17.33 7.19 -24.38
C ASN A 747 -17.65 8.70 -24.09
N GLY A 748 -16.69 9.60 -24.40
CA GLY A 748 -16.86 11.03 -24.14
C GLY A 748 -16.57 11.50 -22.71
N GLN A 749 -16.28 10.58 -21.79
CA GLN A 749 -15.82 10.91 -20.43
C GLN A 749 -14.30 10.87 -20.35
N VAL A 750 -13.70 11.92 -19.80
CA VAL A 750 -12.25 11.98 -19.56
C VAL A 750 -11.93 11.15 -18.33
N ILE A 751 -11.20 10.06 -18.53
CA ILE A 751 -10.73 9.18 -17.46
C ILE A 751 -9.50 9.78 -16.77
N GLU A 752 -8.52 10.22 -17.57
CA GLU A 752 -7.32 10.91 -17.09
C GLU A 752 -7.04 12.17 -17.93
N LYS A 753 -6.75 13.26 -17.22
CA LYS A 753 -6.40 14.53 -17.85
C LYS A 753 -4.99 14.49 -18.43
N PHE A 754 -4.75 15.32 -19.42
CA PHE A 754 -3.42 15.51 -20.01
C PHE A 754 -2.41 15.97 -18.95
N SER A 755 -2.77 16.95 -18.13
CA SER A 755 -1.92 17.47 -17.04
C SER A 755 -1.42 16.40 -16.09
N ASP A 756 -2.28 15.45 -15.69
CA ASP A 756 -1.93 14.40 -14.73
C ASP A 756 -0.93 13.40 -15.33
N ARG A 757 -1.00 13.16 -16.62
CA ARG A 757 -0.12 12.23 -17.34
C ARG A 757 1.27 12.79 -17.64
N VAL A 758 1.41 14.09 -17.81
CA VAL A 758 2.68 14.75 -18.14
C VAL A 758 3.38 15.35 -16.93
N ARG A 759 2.66 15.60 -15.84
CA ARG A 759 3.23 16.14 -14.59
C ARG A 759 4.40 15.30 -14.11
N GLY A 760 5.52 15.96 -13.82
CA GLY A 760 6.73 15.32 -13.31
C GLY A 760 7.54 14.53 -14.35
N ARG A 761 7.22 14.61 -15.62
CA ARG A 761 7.96 13.97 -16.71
C ARG A 761 8.87 14.95 -17.45
N TYR A 762 9.87 14.40 -18.14
CA TYR A 762 10.73 15.17 -19.03
C TYR A 762 10.33 14.92 -20.49
N LEU A 763 10.42 15.97 -21.28
CA LEU A 763 10.20 15.89 -22.72
C LEU A 763 11.38 15.22 -23.42
N VAL A 764 11.12 14.63 -24.60
CA VAL A 764 12.18 14.07 -25.47
C VAL A 764 12.89 15.18 -26.22
N GLY A 765 12.14 16.18 -26.67
CA GLY A 765 12.64 17.35 -27.39
C GLY A 765 11.99 18.63 -26.87
N ASP A 766 12.57 19.77 -27.22
CA ASP A 766 12.06 21.09 -26.81
C ASP A 766 10.72 21.38 -27.48
N VAL A 767 9.81 21.97 -26.71
CA VAL A 767 8.54 22.49 -27.22
C VAL A 767 8.72 23.96 -27.53
N VAL A 768 8.50 24.32 -28.78
CA VAL A 768 8.60 25.70 -29.30
C VAL A 768 7.25 26.21 -29.72
N ASP A 769 7.04 27.51 -29.56
CA ASP A 769 5.84 28.17 -30.03
C ASP A 769 5.76 28.12 -31.57
N ALA A 770 4.60 27.81 -32.09
CA ALA A 770 4.39 27.64 -33.54
C ALA A 770 4.50 28.97 -34.31
N GLU A 771 4.20 30.09 -33.66
CA GLU A 771 4.20 31.43 -34.29
C GLU A 771 5.53 32.15 -34.13
N THR A 772 6.06 32.21 -32.89
CA THR A 772 7.27 32.95 -32.57
C THR A 772 8.56 32.17 -32.72
N GLY A 773 8.48 30.83 -32.67
CA GLY A 773 9.65 29.96 -32.69
C GLY A 773 10.48 29.98 -31.41
N GLU A 774 10.02 30.64 -30.36
CA GLU A 774 10.65 30.66 -29.05
C GLU A 774 10.44 29.34 -28.31
N VAL A 775 11.42 28.91 -27.50
CA VAL A 775 11.31 27.73 -26.68
C VAL A 775 10.37 27.97 -25.51
N LEU A 776 9.20 27.41 -25.53
CA LEU A 776 8.22 27.46 -24.44
C LEU A 776 8.66 26.56 -23.25
N ILE A 777 9.01 25.33 -23.54
CA ILE A 777 9.41 24.36 -22.52
C ILE A 777 10.65 23.59 -23.02
N PRO A 778 11.81 23.79 -22.40
CA PRO A 778 13.01 23.04 -22.75
C PRO A 778 12.95 21.59 -22.25
N ASN A 779 13.57 20.67 -22.96
CA ASN A 779 13.64 19.25 -22.60
C ASN A 779 14.45 18.97 -21.31
N THR A 780 15.15 19.97 -20.82
CA THR A 780 15.91 19.92 -19.55
C THR A 780 15.04 20.20 -18.34
N LYS A 781 13.87 20.83 -18.54
CA LYS A 781 12.93 21.19 -17.48
C LYS A 781 11.96 20.01 -17.22
N MET A 782 11.72 19.73 -15.96
CA MET A 782 10.66 18.83 -15.54
C MET A 782 9.30 19.53 -15.69
N MET A 783 8.34 18.88 -16.32
CA MET A 783 7.01 19.46 -16.55
C MET A 783 6.20 19.55 -15.26
N MET A 784 5.61 20.68 -15.02
CA MET A 784 4.68 20.96 -13.93
C MET A 784 3.26 21.22 -14.47
N GLU A 785 2.30 21.39 -13.57
CA GLU A 785 0.90 21.59 -13.95
C GLU A 785 0.67 22.85 -14.80
N ASP A 786 1.40 23.92 -14.48
CA ASP A 786 1.29 25.18 -15.23
C ASP A 786 1.85 25.05 -16.65
N ASP A 787 2.91 24.26 -16.83
CA ASP A 787 3.46 23.95 -18.16
C ASP A 787 2.44 23.15 -19.00
N ALA A 788 1.71 22.23 -18.36
CA ALA A 788 0.67 21.47 -19.04
C ALA A 788 -0.51 22.35 -19.46
N LYS A 789 -0.95 23.27 -18.60
CA LYS A 789 -1.97 24.29 -18.95
C LYS A 789 -1.54 25.18 -20.11
N LEU A 790 -0.27 25.60 -20.09
CA LEU A 790 0.30 26.37 -21.18
C LEU A 790 0.24 25.62 -22.52
N MET A 791 0.51 24.32 -22.50
CA MET A 791 0.43 23.45 -23.67
C MET A 791 -1.00 23.20 -24.16
N GLU A 792 -2.00 23.29 -23.31
CA GLU A 792 -3.42 23.18 -23.69
C GLU A 792 -3.98 24.49 -24.29
N THR A 793 -3.36 25.63 -24.03
CA THR A 793 -3.86 26.95 -24.43
C THR A 793 -3.19 27.54 -25.65
N ARG A 794 -1.97 27.12 -25.99
CA ARG A 794 -1.18 27.72 -27.11
C ARG A 794 -0.87 26.67 -28.19
N ALA A 795 -0.65 27.20 -29.42
CA ALA A 795 -0.14 26.39 -30.52
C ALA A 795 1.37 26.16 -30.39
N TRP A 796 1.83 24.94 -30.53
CA TRP A 796 3.23 24.58 -30.37
C TRP A 796 3.67 23.41 -31.26
N VAL A 797 4.99 23.25 -31.44
CA VAL A 797 5.63 22.14 -32.13
C VAL A 797 6.75 21.59 -31.25
N GLN A 798 6.79 20.30 -31.06
CA GLN A 798 7.87 19.62 -30.36
C GLN A 798 8.98 19.21 -31.32
N LYS A 799 10.20 19.71 -31.11
CA LYS A 799 11.39 19.36 -31.89
C LYS A 799 12.05 18.10 -31.33
N ASN A 800 11.66 16.95 -31.84
CA ASN A 800 12.24 15.69 -31.41
C ASN A 800 13.52 15.35 -32.19
N PRO A 801 14.53 14.69 -31.53
CA PRO A 801 15.81 14.35 -32.19
C PRO A 801 15.69 13.34 -33.32
N ARG A 802 14.59 12.56 -33.38
CA ARG A 802 14.36 11.55 -34.39
C ARG A 802 13.38 12.06 -35.43
N GLN A 803 13.79 12.03 -36.70
CA GLN A 803 12.90 12.40 -37.81
C GLN A 803 11.65 11.51 -37.86
N GLY A 804 10.50 12.11 -38.03
CA GLY A 804 9.19 11.43 -38.08
C GLY A 804 8.48 11.27 -36.73
N ASP A 805 9.10 11.67 -35.60
CA ASP A 805 8.50 11.65 -34.27
C ASP A 805 8.00 13.06 -33.84
N GLU A 806 7.76 13.95 -34.80
CA GLU A 806 7.28 15.30 -34.54
C GLU A 806 5.87 15.26 -33.92
N CYS A 807 5.65 16.07 -32.90
CA CYS A 807 4.35 16.32 -32.29
C CYS A 807 4.05 17.81 -32.39
N SER A 808 2.83 18.15 -32.78
CA SER A 808 2.35 19.53 -32.84
C SER A 808 0.93 19.61 -32.30
N PHE A 809 0.55 20.76 -31.83
CA PHE A 809 -0.79 21.04 -31.35
C PHE A 809 -1.22 22.44 -31.77
N ASP A 810 -2.43 22.55 -32.28
CA ASP A 810 -3.08 23.79 -32.64
C ASP A 810 -4.48 23.79 -32.00
N PRO A 811 -4.74 24.68 -31.00
CA PRO A 811 -6.05 24.71 -30.33
C PRO A 811 -7.24 24.95 -31.26
N ALA A 812 -6.99 25.51 -32.47
CA ALA A 812 -8.03 25.75 -33.46
C ALA A 812 -8.38 24.48 -34.29
N LYS A 813 -7.52 23.50 -34.35
CA LYS A 813 -7.64 22.28 -35.17
C LYS A 813 -7.73 20.99 -34.39
N ASP A 814 -7.01 20.91 -33.28
CA ASP A 814 -6.84 19.70 -32.50
C ASP A 814 -7.69 19.77 -31.22
N GLU A 815 -8.38 18.69 -30.91
CA GLU A 815 -9.24 18.63 -29.71
C GLU A 815 -8.41 18.54 -28.41
N TYR A 816 -7.21 17.95 -28.48
CA TYR A 816 -6.34 17.76 -27.30
C TYR A 816 -4.87 17.63 -27.71
N PRO A 817 -3.94 18.07 -26.85
CA PRO A 817 -2.51 17.96 -27.10
C PRO A 817 -2.00 16.54 -27.02
N THR A 818 -1.03 16.21 -27.90
CA THR A 818 -0.29 14.95 -27.85
C THR A 818 1.20 15.26 -27.85
N VAL A 819 1.92 14.87 -26.82
CA VAL A 819 3.33 15.17 -26.60
C VAL A 819 4.15 13.91 -26.43
N MET A 820 5.41 13.92 -26.83
CA MET A 820 6.35 12.83 -26.61
C MET A 820 7.17 13.05 -25.34
N ILE A 821 7.01 12.15 -24.38
CA ILE A 821 7.69 12.18 -23.08
C ILE A 821 8.68 11.04 -22.91
N ARG A 822 9.68 11.26 -22.07
CA ARG A 822 10.60 10.21 -21.61
C ARG A 822 9.91 9.34 -20.56
N THR A 823 10.14 8.03 -20.63
CA THR A 823 9.57 7.06 -19.68
C THR A 823 10.60 6.01 -19.28
N VAL A 824 10.32 5.30 -18.19
CA VAL A 824 11.13 4.16 -17.76
C VAL A 824 11.17 3.02 -18.78
N LEU A 825 10.12 2.89 -19.61
CA LEU A 825 10.00 1.86 -20.63
C LEU A 825 10.97 2.07 -21.82
N THR A 826 11.37 3.30 -22.06
CA THR A 826 12.30 3.69 -23.15
C THR A 826 13.71 3.98 -22.65
N CYS A 827 13.96 3.84 -21.35
CA CYS A 827 15.26 4.12 -20.75
C CYS A 827 16.36 3.19 -21.30
N LYS A 828 17.52 3.77 -21.66
CA LYS A 828 18.70 3.06 -22.15
C LYS A 828 19.78 2.83 -21.10
N ALA A 829 19.50 3.10 -19.84
CA ALA A 829 20.45 2.83 -18.75
C ALA A 829 20.85 1.35 -18.72
N HIS A 830 22.12 1.06 -18.55
CA HIS A 830 22.63 -0.32 -18.55
C HIS A 830 22.09 -1.12 -17.37
N SER A 831 21.89 -0.49 -16.24
CA SER A 831 21.36 -1.10 -15.01
C SER A 831 20.50 -0.09 -14.26
N GLY A 832 19.33 -0.53 -13.81
CA GLY A 832 18.37 0.37 -13.16
C GLY A 832 17.70 1.33 -14.15
N VAL A 833 17.44 2.56 -13.72
CA VAL A 833 16.78 3.61 -14.52
C VAL A 833 17.52 4.93 -14.31
N CYS A 834 17.55 5.81 -15.32
CA CYS A 834 18.11 7.14 -15.16
C CYS A 834 17.09 8.14 -14.56
N ALA A 835 17.57 9.19 -13.91
CA ALA A 835 16.75 10.19 -13.23
C ALA A 835 15.77 10.90 -14.17
N LYS A 836 16.21 11.32 -15.36
CA LYS A 836 15.34 12.02 -16.33
C LYS A 836 14.24 11.11 -16.91
N CYS A 837 14.49 9.82 -17.12
CA CYS A 837 13.46 8.89 -17.60
C CYS A 837 12.43 8.54 -16.51
N TYR A 838 12.84 8.55 -15.25
CA TYR A 838 11.93 8.40 -14.13
C TYR A 838 11.13 9.67 -13.87
N GLY A 839 11.80 10.81 -13.80
CA GLY A 839 11.21 12.13 -13.60
C GLY A 839 11.14 12.56 -12.15
N MET A 840 9.95 12.94 -11.69
CA MET A 840 9.70 13.49 -10.36
C MET A 840 9.62 12.40 -9.28
N ASN A 841 10.23 12.67 -8.14
CA ASN A 841 9.92 11.94 -6.91
C ASN A 841 8.60 12.48 -6.35
N LEU A 842 7.54 11.68 -6.44
CA LEU A 842 6.18 12.08 -6.09
C LEU A 842 6.01 12.45 -4.60
N ALA A 843 6.86 11.92 -3.73
CA ALA A 843 6.79 12.21 -2.30
C ALA A 843 7.38 13.58 -1.92
N THR A 844 8.37 14.07 -2.68
CA THR A 844 9.04 15.34 -2.41
C THR A 844 8.73 16.42 -3.45
N GLN A 845 8.11 16.04 -4.57
CA GLN A 845 7.83 16.89 -5.74
C GLN A 845 9.09 17.50 -6.37
N GLN A 846 10.25 16.94 -6.08
CA GLN A 846 11.54 17.33 -6.64
C GLN A 846 12.01 16.32 -7.70
N PRO A 847 12.91 16.68 -8.60
CA PRO A 847 13.54 15.70 -9.48
C PRO A 847 14.19 14.58 -8.66
N VAL A 848 14.04 13.34 -9.12
CA VAL A 848 14.59 12.17 -8.40
C VAL A 848 16.11 12.22 -8.38
N GLY A 849 16.69 11.94 -7.22
CA GLY A 849 18.13 11.85 -7.04
C GLY A 849 18.71 10.46 -7.32
N PRO A 850 20.03 10.37 -7.61
CA PRO A 850 20.71 9.07 -7.69
C PRO A 850 20.61 8.31 -6.35
N GLY A 851 20.45 6.99 -6.42
CA GLY A 851 20.35 6.13 -5.25
C GLY A 851 18.91 5.82 -4.77
N GLU A 852 17.90 6.48 -5.31
CA GLU A 852 16.50 6.19 -4.95
C GLU A 852 16.08 4.80 -5.43
N ALA A 853 15.52 4.00 -4.52
CA ALA A 853 15.07 2.63 -4.79
C ALA A 853 13.64 2.62 -5.37
N VAL A 854 13.50 3.11 -6.58
CA VAL A 854 12.20 3.28 -7.24
C VAL A 854 11.44 1.97 -7.49
N GLY A 855 12.16 0.86 -7.67
CA GLY A 855 11.54 -0.46 -7.83
C GLY A 855 10.82 -0.93 -6.58
N ILE A 856 11.40 -0.73 -5.40
CA ILE A 856 10.76 -1.06 -4.12
C ILE A 856 9.55 -0.16 -3.88
N ILE A 857 9.66 1.13 -4.17
CA ILE A 857 8.55 2.09 -4.06
C ILE A 857 7.38 1.64 -4.94
N ALA A 858 7.64 1.27 -6.19
CA ALA A 858 6.62 0.78 -7.10
C ALA A 858 5.94 -0.50 -6.61
N ALA A 859 6.73 -1.49 -6.14
CA ALA A 859 6.20 -2.74 -5.62
C ALA A 859 5.32 -2.53 -4.38
N GLN A 860 5.73 -1.70 -3.45
CA GLN A 860 4.96 -1.35 -2.26
C GLN A 860 3.70 -0.55 -2.61
N SER A 861 3.77 0.36 -3.59
CA SER A 861 2.64 1.16 -4.06
C SER A 861 1.55 0.32 -4.73
N ILE A 862 1.91 -0.81 -5.35
CA ILE A 862 0.96 -1.76 -5.93
C ILE A 862 0.40 -2.69 -4.84
N GLY A 863 1.24 -3.12 -3.90
CA GLY A 863 0.88 -4.10 -2.87
C GLY A 863 0.02 -3.53 -1.74
N GLU A 864 0.24 -2.28 -1.34
CA GLU A 864 -0.50 -1.63 -0.27
C GLU A 864 -2.01 -1.55 -0.56
N PRO A 865 -2.48 -0.96 -1.67
CA PRO A 865 -3.91 -0.92 -1.96
C PRO A 865 -4.52 -2.31 -2.17
N GLY A 866 -3.77 -3.28 -2.70
CA GLY A 866 -4.23 -4.67 -2.80
C GLY A 866 -4.57 -5.25 -1.43
N THR A 867 -3.74 -5.05 -0.44
CA THR A 867 -3.99 -5.49 0.94
C THR A 867 -5.14 -4.72 1.59
N GLN A 868 -5.22 -3.39 1.41
CA GLN A 868 -6.31 -2.57 1.94
C GLN A 868 -7.66 -2.89 1.30
N LEU A 869 -7.73 -3.12 -0.01
CA LEU A 869 -8.96 -3.52 -0.70
C LEU A 869 -9.49 -4.85 -0.18
N THR A 870 -8.62 -5.81 0.08
CA THR A 870 -9.03 -7.09 0.68
C THR A 870 -9.52 -6.93 2.12
N MET A 871 -8.95 -6.01 2.89
CA MET A 871 -9.41 -5.69 4.25
C MET A 871 -10.73 -4.90 4.25
N ARG A 872 -10.95 -4.02 3.27
CA ARG A 872 -12.15 -3.17 3.19
C ARG A 872 -13.39 -3.88 2.66
N THR A 873 -13.27 -4.97 1.90
CA THR A 873 -14.42 -5.77 1.46
C THR A 873 -15.24 -6.32 2.63
N PHE A 874 -14.69 -6.30 3.83
CA PHE A 874 -15.35 -6.64 5.08
C PHE A 874 -16.51 -5.70 5.45
N HIS A 875 -16.46 -4.44 5.06
CA HIS A 875 -17.42 -3.41 5.47
C HIS A 875 -18.56 -3.16 4.46
N THR A 876 -18.50 -3.77 3.29
CA THR A 876 -19.45 -3.55 2.19
C THR A 876 -20.27 -4.79 1.81
N GLY A 877 -20.10 -5.90 2.50
CA GLY A 877 -20.82 -7.15 2.30
C GLY A 877 -22.21 -7.20 2.92
#